data_e03f2b88aa68e1ddc625eba1fd500a28
#
_entry.id   e03f2b88aa68e1ddc625eba1fd500a28
#
_cell.length_a   1.000
_cell.length_b   1.000
_cell.length_c   1.000
_cell.angle_alpha   90.00
_cell.angle_beta   90.00
_cell.angle_gamma   90.00
#
_symmetry.space_group_name_H-M   'P 1'
#
loop_
_entity.id
_entity.type
_entity.pdbx_description
1 polymer ?
#
loop_
_entity_poly.entity_id
_entity_poly.type
_entity_poly.pdbx_seq_one_letter_code
_entity_poly.pdbx_strand_id
1 'polypeptide(L)'
;MIGRIPILDIRPLIDCGRRPAKAVVDETFEVSATVFREGHDAVNANVVLRDPSGRSGPWTPMRELAPGTDRWGAEVTPGAPGRWTYTVEAWSDPIATWRHHARIKIPAGIDTDLVLEEGARLHERAATGVPKNDGREAVLAAVDGLRDERRPVADRLAAALAPDVTAALDRHPLRELVTSSRPMPLQVDRERALFGSWYELFPRSEGARVTEGRRPVSGTLRTAAERLPALAAAGFDVVYLPPIHPIGTAFRKGPNNTLSAGPFDVGSPWAIGSADGGHDAIHPDLGTLEDFDHFVARARELRMEVALDFALQCSPDHPWVTEHPEWFHQRADGTVAYAENPPKKYQDIYPIAFDRDFHGLVRETERVLRFWMAHGVRIFRVDNPHTKPVVFWEKVLGDIHRTHPDVLFLAEAFTRPAMMNTLGAVGFHQSYTYFTWRNTKQELTDYLTELAGDAAAWMRPNFFVNTPDILHAHLQEGGRPAFEARAVLAATLSPTWGVYAGYELCENTPVRAGSEEYLNSEKYQLRPRDWAAAEREGRTITPLIARLNRLRRRHPALRRLRNLRFHHADNDSVIVYSKRAGDSCVVTVVNLDPHHTQEATVSLNMPELGLEWHESVPVRDELTGETYHWGRDNYVRLEPGRGVAPAHVLSLRPSSPIGGSPTT
;
A
#
# COMPACT_ATOMS: atom_id res chain seq x y z
N MET A 1 25.45 3.87 23.55
CA MET A 1 26.43 4.99 23.53
C MET A 1 26.35 5.65 22.16
N ILE A 2 26.41 6.97 22.12
CA ILE A 2 26.56 7.74 20.87
C ILE A 2 27.95 7.43 20.31
N GLY A 3 28.03 7.10 19.02
CA GLY A 3 29.32 6.86 18.35
C GLY A 3 30.15 8.13 18.16
N ARG A 4 31.35 8.00 17.59
CA ARG A 4 32.24 9.14 17.38
C ARG A 4 31.64 10.17 16.40
N ILE A 5 30.93 9.70 15.37
CA ILE A 5 30.05 10.51 14.52
C ILE A 5 28.61 10.19 14.96
N PRO A 6 27.88 11.12 15.58
CA PRO A 6 26.51 10.90 16.01
C PRO A 6 25.59 10.56 14.84
N ILE A 7 24.78 9.50 15.02
CA ILE A 7 23.69 9.11 14.10
C ILE A 7 22.43 9.05 14.94
N LEU A 8 21.51 9.97 14.70
CA LEU A 8 20.27 10.14 15.45
C LEU A 8 19.06 10.07 14.53
N ASP A 9 17.89 9.90 15.10
CA ASP A 9 16.59 10.02 14.43
C ASP A 9 16.53 9.27 13.08
N ILE A 10 16.97 8.00 13.08
CA ILE A 10 16.92 7.16 11.89
C ILE A 10 15.45 6.89 11.53
N ARG A 11 15.10 7.04 10.26
CA ARG A 11 13.78 6.75 9.72
C ARG A 11 13.87 5.85 8.48
N PRO A 12 12.85 4.97 8.27
CA PRO A 12 11.70 4.71 9.14
C PRO A 12 12.11 4.02 10.45
N LEU A 13 11.36 4.23 11.53
CA LEU A 13 11.60 3.61 12.83
C LEU A 13 10.28 3.23 13.49
N ILE A 14 9.98 1.95 13.56
CA ILE A 14 8.71 1.44 14.10
C ILE A 14 8.92 0.92 15.52
N ASP A 15 8.10 1.41 16.47
CA ASP A 15 8.15 0.99 17.87
C ASP A 15 9.59 0.98 18.42
N CYS A 16 10.31 2.09 18.24
CA CYS A 16 11.72 2.23 18.62
C CYS A 16 12.65 1.17 18.01
N GLY A 17 12.31 0.63 16.82
CA GLY A 17 13.08 -0.39 16.12
C GLY A 17 12.84 -1.82 16.64
N ARG A 18 11.82 -2.04 17.45
CA ARG A 18 11.39 -3.38 17.87
C ARG A 18 10.58 -4.10 16.80
N ARG A 19 9.88 -3.35 15.95
CA ARG A 19 9.07 -3.87 14.85
C ARG A 19 9.68 -3.50 13.51
N PRO A 20 9.51 -4.34 12.48
CA PRO A 20 10.05 -4.05 11.16
C PRO A 20 9.28 -2.92 10.47
N ALA A 21 10.01 -2.06 9.78
CA ALA A 21 9.42 -1.28 8.71
C ALA A 21 9.01 -2.22 7.56
N LYS A 22 8.09 -1.79 6.70
CA LYS A 22 7.54 -2.59 5.61
C LYS A 22 7.90 -2.02 4.25
N ALA A 23 8.22 -2.91 3.34
CA ALA A 23 8.32 -2.67 1.90
C ALA A 23 7.82 -3.89 1.13
N VAL A 24 7.61 -3.76 -0.17
CA VAL A 24 7.48 -4.89 -1.08
C VAL A 24 8.72 -5.00 -1.96
N VAL A 25 8.87 -6.13 -2.63
CA VAL A 25 9.96 -6.35 -3.59
C VAL A 25 9.97 -5.22 -4.62
N ASP A 26 11.16 -4.69 -4.89
CA ASP A 26 11.42 -3.60 -5.83
C ASP A 26 10.68 -2.29 -5.49
N GLU A 27 10.27 -2.11 -4.24
CA GLU A 27 9.79 -0.83 -3.75
C GLU A 27 10.95 0.03 -3.27
N THR A 28 11.11 1.20 -3.89
CA THR A 28 12.08 2.21 -3.46
C THR A 28 11.49 3.05 -2.34
N PHE A 29 12.25 3.24 -1.26
CA PHE A 29 11.88 4.13 -0.17
C PHE A 29 13.10 4.81 0.45
N GLU A 30 12.89 5.96 1.07
CA GLU A 30 13.95 6.73 1.73
C GLU A 30 14.29 6.14 3.11
N VAL A 31 15.60 5.98 3.35
CA VAL A 31 16.16 5.85 4.70
C VAL A 31 16.88 7.15 5.02
N SER A 32 16.56 7.77 6.16
CA SER A 32 17.15 9.04 6.55
C SER A 32 17.61 9.04 8.00
N ALA A 33 18.56 9.92 8.34
CA ALA A 33 19.10 10.08 9.68
C ALA A 33 19.65 11.50 9.87
N THR A 34 19.76 11.94 11.13
CA THR A 34 20.50 13.14 11.49
C THR A 34 21.95 12.75 11.78
N VAL A 35 22.90 13.30 11.00
CA VAL A 35 24.34 13.00 11.08
C VAL A 35 25.12 14.29 11.17
N PHE A 36 25.95 14.43 12.20
CA PHE A 36 26.76 15.63 12.43
C PHE A 36 28.03 15.29 13.22
N ARG A 37 28.96 16.25 13.31
CA ARG A 37 30.10 16.20 14.20
C ARG A 37 30.44 17.60 14.74
N GLU A 38 31.30 17.63 15.74
CA GLU A 38 31.88 18.86 16.23
C GLU A 38 32.83 19.52 15.23
N GLY A 39 32.97 20.84 15.30
CA GLY A 39 33.88 21.64 14.48
C GLY A 39 33.31 21.91 13.09
N HIS A 40 34.20 22.05 12.10
CA HIS A 40 33.84 22.41 10.70
C HIS A 40 34.25 21.36 9.69
N ASP A 41 34.73 20.21 10.16
CA ASP A 41 35.12 19.10 9.27
C ASP A 41 33.90 18.45 8.66
N ALA A 42 34.02 18.04 7.40
CA ALA A 42 32.98 17.37 6.66
C ALA A 42 32.68 15.98 7.24
N VAL A 43 31.41 15.65 7.25
CA VAL A 43 30.90 14.29 7.49
C VAL A 43 30.27 13.76 6.21
N ASN A 44 30.16 12.44 6.14
CA ASN A 44 29.41 11.78 5.09
C ASN A 44 28.72 10.53 5.65
N ALA A 45 27.75 9.98 4.95
CA ALA A 45 26.97 8.84 5.41
C ALA A 45 26.53 7.92 4.25
N ASN A 46 26.21 6.68 4.60
CA ASN A 46 25.63 5.72 3.67
C ASN A 46 24.65 4.77 4.38
N VAL A 47 23.76 4.18 3.59
CA VAL A 47 22.89 3.08 4.02
C VAL A 47 23.44 1.76 3.52
N VAL A 48 23.44 0.74 4.38
CA VAL A 48 23.75 -0.64 4.02
C VAL A 48 22.51 -1.49 4.23
N LEU A 49 21.97 -2.07 3.15
CA LEU A 49 20.97 -3.11 3.22
C LEU A 49 21.64 -4.47 3.45
N ARG A 50 21.04 -5.28 4.32
CA ARG A 50 21.44 -6.67 4.51
C ARG A 50 20.26 -7.57 4.16
N ASP A 51 20.49 -8.50 3.25
CA ASP A 51 19.47 -9.41 2.72
C ASP A 51 19.06 -10.50 3.74
N PRO A 52 17.98 -11.28 3.45
CA PRO A 52 17.53 -12.35 4.34
C PRO A 52 18.56 -13.45 4.60
N SER A 53 19.58 -13.61 3.75
CA SER A 53 20.70 -14.54 3.97
C SER A 53 21.81 -13.95 4.88
N GLY A 54 21.66 -12.69 5.30
CA GLY A 54 22.63 -11.98 6.11
C GLY A 54 23.76 -11.33 5.32
N ARG A 55 23.74 -11.35 3.97
CA ARG A 55 24.74 -10.69 3.14
C ARG A 55 24.47 -9.20 3.04
N SER A 56 25.49 -8.40 3.24
CA SER A 56 25.42 -6.97 2.98
C SER A 56 25.47 -6.71 1.47
N GLY A 57 24.56 -5.89 0.99
CA GLY A 57 24.61 -5.33 -0.36
C GLY A 57 25.67 -4.21 -0.46
N PRO A 58 25.84 -3.62 -1.64
CA PRO A 58 26.60 -2.39 -1.77
C PRO A 58 25.96 -1.32 -0.88
N TRP A 59 26.81 -0.46 -0.31
CA TRP A 59 26.30 0.68 0.43
C TRP A 59 25.75 1.77 -0.51
N THR A 60 24.69 2.44 -0.09
CA THR A 60 24.06 3.52 -0.85
C THR A 60 24.44 4.85 -0.22
N PRO A 61 25.14 5.75 -0.96
CA PRO A 61 25.51 7.07 -0.44
C PRO A 61 24.28 7.87 -0.03
N MET A 62 24.36 8.51 1.14
CA MET A 62 23.35 9.48 1.58
C MET A 62 23.73 10.88 1.09
N ARG A 63 22.73 11.72 0.90
CA ARG A 63 22.88 13.15 0.62
C ARG A 63 22.21 13.96 1.71
N GLU A 64 22.69 15.16 1.97
CA GLU A 64 21.99 16.11 2.80
C GLU A 64 20.67 16.50 2.13
N LEU A 65 19.53 16.32 2.84
CA LEU A 65 18.20 16.54 2.30
C LEU A 65 17.84 18.03 2.22
N ALA A 66 18.31 18.81 3.19
CA ALA A 66 18.16 20.26 3.19
C ALA A 66 19.41 20.88 3.82
N PRO A 67 20.07 21.83 3.15
CA PRO A 67 21.31 22.44 3.64
C PRO A 67 21.19 23.01 5.06
N GLY A 68 22.16 22.67 5.93
CA GLY A 68 22.23 23.15 7.30
C GLY A 68 21.26 22.51 8.28
N THR A 69 20.61 21.40 7.89
CA THR A 69 19.70 20.66 8.79
C THR A 69 20.34 19.42 9.38
N ASP A 70 21.55 19.04 8.95
CA ASP A 70 22.22 17.78 9.29
C ASP A 70 21.38 16.52 8.97
N ARG A 71 20.29 16.69 8.19
CA ARG A 71 19.39 15.62 7.80
C ARG A 71 19.87 14.99 6.49
N TRP A 72 20.23 13.72 6.57
CA TRP A 72 20.78 12.93 5.46
C TRP A 72 19.77 11.86 5.04
N GLY A 73 19.71 11.56 3.75
CA GLY A 73 18.82 10.55 3.21
C GLY A 73 19.37 9.84 1.98
N ALA A 74 18.93 8.59 1.79
CA ALA A 74 19.19 7.79 0.61
C ALA A 74 17.99 6.92 0.27
N GLU A 75 17.71 6.75 -1.01
CA GLU A 75 16.73 5.80 -1.50
C GLU A 75 17.33 4.40 -1.58
N VAL A 76 16.60 3.41 -1.05
CA VAL A 76 17.00 2.01 -1.07
C VAL A 76 15.89 1.14 -1.66
N THR A 77 16.27 0.04 -2.30
CA THR A 77 15.34 -0.87 -2.99
C THR A 77 15.71 -2.32 -2.69
N PRO A 78 14.94 -3.03 -1.85
CA PRO A 78 15.16 -4.45 -1.59
C PRO A 78 14.64 -5.30 -2.75
N GLY A 79 15.48 -6.19 -3.30
CA GLY A 79 15.18 -6.99 -4.50
C GLY A 79 14.61 -8.39 -4.25
N ALA A 80 14.29 -8.77 -3.01
CA ALA A 80 13.74 -10.09 -2.70
C ALA A 80 12.83 -10.04 -1.45
N PRO A 81 11.84 -10.94 -1.35
CA PRO A 81 10.99 -11.03 -0.16
C PRO A 81 11.78 -11.61 1.03
N GLY A 82 11.36 -11.25 2.24
CA GLY A 82 11.90 -11.79 3.48
C GLY A 82 12.31 -10.73 4.49
N ARG A 83 13.03 -11.15 5.53
CA ARG A 83 13.49 -10.28 6.60
C ARG A 83 14.84 -9.67 6.26
N TRP A 84 14.84 -8.39 6.03
CA TRP A 84 16.00 -7.55 5.78
C TRP A 84 16.36 -6.72 7.00
N THR A 85 17.52 -6.10 6.96
CA THR A 85 17.87 -4.98 7.84
C THR A 85 18.52 -3.87 7.05
N TYR A 86 18.44 -2.64 7.58
CA TYR A 86 19.23 -1.51 7.11
C TYR A 86 20.01 -0.90 8.27
N THR A 87 21.20 -0.41 7.95
CA THR A 87 22.13 0.24 8.87
C THR A 87 22.57 1.54 8.24
N VAL A 88 22.61 2.61 9.02
CA VAL A 88 23.25 3.86 8.63
C VAL A 88 24.68 3.86 9.16
N GLU A 89 25.64 4.12 8.28
CA GLU A 89 27.03 4.35 8.63
C GLU A 89 27.36 5.81 8.36
N ALA A 90 28.08 6.43 9.27
CA ALA A 90 28.56 7.80 9.14
C ALA A 90 30.06 7.88 9.45
N TRP A 91 30.77 8.77 8.79
CA TRP A 91 32.21 8.94 8.98
C TRP A 91 32.65 10.37 8.76
N SER A 92 33.83 10.71 9.30
CA SER A 92 34.54 11.92 8.94
C SER A 92 35.12 11.78 7.52
N ASP A 93 34.89 12.77 6.68
CA ASP A 93 35.38 12.82 5.29
C ASP A 93 36.58 13.79 5.18
N PRO A 94 37.82 13.30 5.38
CA PRO A 94 38.99 14.17 5.34
C PRO A 94 39.26 14.72 3.95
N ILE A 95 38.88 14.00 2.88
CA ILE A 95 39.02 14.48 1.50
C ILE A 95 38.11 15.66 1.24
N ALA A 96 36.81 15.56 1.65
CA ALA A 96 35.88 16.67 1.49
C ALA A 96 36.30 17.89 2.33
N THR A 97 36.74 17.67 3.56
CA THR A 97 37.30 18.72 4.42
C THR A 97 38.48 19.41 3.76
N TRP A 98 39.45 18.65 3.28
CA TRP A 98 40.63 19.20 2.57
C TRP A 98 40.21 19.95 1.30
N ARG A 99 39.34 19.39 0.47
CA ARG A 99 38.84 20.06 -0.76
C ARG A 99 38.22 21.42 -0.45
N HIS A 100 37.44 21.50 0.64
CA HIS A 100 36.85 22.77 1.07
C HIS A 100 37.93 23.78 1.43
N HIS A 101 38.89 23.40 2.28
CA HIS A 101 39.99 24.28 2.71
C HIS A 101 40.88 24.68 1.54
N ALA A 102 41.25 23.74 0.65
CA ALA A 102 42.10 23.99 -0.48
C ALA A 102 41.51 25.01 -1.45
N ARG A 103 40.23 24.94 -1.75
CA ARG A 103 39.51 25.91 -2.60
C ARG A 103 39.47 27.33 -2.03
N ILE A 104 39.64 27.49 -0.72
CA ILE A 104 39.68 28.80 -0.07
C ILE A 104 41.11 29.29 0.15
N LYS A 105 41.98 28.47 0.75
CA LYS A 105 43.31 28.85 1.16
C LYS A 105 44.27 29.04 -0.02
N ILE A 106 44.25 28.13 -1.00
CA ILE A 106 45.20 28.14 -2.12
C ILE A 106 45.03 29.41 -2.99
N PRO A 107 43.84 29.80 -3.43
CA PRO A 107 43.67 31.06 -4.16
C PRO A 107 43.99 32.31 -3.32
N ALA A 108 43.86 32.22 -2.01
CA ALA A 108 44.22 33.32 -1.09
C ALA A 108 45.74 33.38 -0.75
N GLY A 109 46.52 32.42 -1.24
CA GLY A 109 47.97 32.32 -0.96
C GLY A 109 48.28 31.93 0.47
N ILE A 110 47.33 31.30 1.20
CA ILE A 110 47.46 30.93 2.62
C ILE A 110 47.92 29.46 2.69
N ASP A 111 49.07 29.22 3.33
CA ASP A 111 49.62 27.88 3.61
C ASP A 111 49.68 26.97 2.34
N THR A 112 49.91 27.55 1.16
CA THR A 112 49.70 26.89 -0.12
C THR A 112 50.45 25.56 -0.24
N ASP A 113 51.78 25.53 0.02
CA ASP A 113 52.59 24.31 -0.11
C ASP A 113 52.18 23.27 0.94
N LEU A 114 51.84 23.70 2.15
CA LEU A 114 51.39 22.82 3.22
C LEU A 114 50.07 22.15 2.83
N VAL A 115 49.10 22.94 2.32
CA VAL A 115 47.77 22.43 1.92
C VAL A 115 47.88 21.46 0.73
N LEU A 116 48.80 21.72 -0.22
CA LEU A 116 49.05 20.81 -1.35
C LEU A 116 49.65 19.48 -0.87
N GLU A 117 50.66 19.51 0.03
CA GLU A 117 51.26 18.29 0.58
C GLU A 117 50.27 17.50 1.46
N GLU A 118 49.45 18.17 2.29
CA GLU A 118 48.33 17.52 3.04
C GLU A 118 47.39 16.82 2.07
N GLY A 119 47.03 17.47 0.97
CA GLY A 119 46.19 16.86 -0.09
C GLY A 119 46.88 15.63 -0.72
N ALA A 120 48.14 15.72 -1.03
CA ALA A 120 48.91 14.58 -1.60
C ALA A 120 48.88 13.37 -0.65
N ARG A 121 49.15 13.57 0.66
CA ARG A 121 49.12 12.50 1.66
C ARG A 121 47.72 11.90 1.83
N LEU A 122 46.67 12.71 1.79
CA LEU A 122 45.29 12.22 1.87
C LEU A 122 44.92 11.36 0.66
N HIS A 123 45.22 11.81 -0.56
CA HIS A 123 45.01 11.05 -1.78
C HIS A 123 45.84 9.77 -1.83
N GLU A 124 47.11 9.78 -1.38
CA GLU A 124 47.96 8.61 -1.27
C GLU A 124 47.36 7.55 -0.33
N ARG A 125 46.82 7.98 0.84
CA ARG A 125 46.10 7.09 1.75
C ARG A 125 44.82 6.57 1.12
N ALA A 126 44.04 7.43 0.47
CA ALA A 126 42.79 7.06 -0.19
C ALA A 126 43.04 6.03 -1.31
N ALA A 127 44.11 6.17 -2.10
CA ALA A 127 44.47 5.26 -3.16
C ALA A 127 44.66 3.81 -2.70
N THR A 128 45.01 3.58 -1.42
CA THR A 128 45.13 2.22 -0.87
C THR A 128 43.76 1.49 -0.81
N GLY A 129 42.67 2.20 -0.65
CA GLY A 129 41.30 1.67 -0.63
C GLY A 129 40.65 1.58 -2.02
N VAL A 130 41.17 2.25 -3.02
CA VAL A 130 40.61 2.23 -4.38
C VAL A 130 41.10 0.99 -5.15
N PRO A 131 40.24 0.17 -5.77
CA PRO A 131 40.65 -0.96 -6.59
C PRO A 131 41.54 -0.55 -7.80
N LYS A 132 42.46 -1.40 -8.20
CA LYS A 132 43.38 -1.08 -9.33
C LYS A 132 42.66 -0.76 -10.63
N ASN A 133 41.56 -1.43 -10.88
CA ASN A 133 40.74 -1.29 -12.09
C ASN A 133 39.61 -0.27 -11.97
N ASP A 134 39.55 0.50 -10.87
CA ASP A 134 38.43 1.43 -10.60
C ASP A 134 38.92 2.83 -10.17
N GLY A 135 39.95 3.35 -10.86
CA GLY A 135 40.40 4.73 -10.72
C GLY A 135 41.59 4.95 -9.82
N ARG A 136 42.26 3.90 -9.28
CA ARG A 136 43.46 4.07 -8.44
C ARG A 136 44.58 4.86 -9.14
N GLU A 137 44.78 4.64 -10.42
CA GLU A 137 45.81 5.35 -11.20
C GLU A 137 45.53 6.85 -11.27
N ALA A 138 44.27 7.23 -11.45
CA ALA A 138 43.87 8.64 -11.45
C ALA A 138 44.14 9.30 -10.08
N VAL A 139 43.83 8.60 -8.97
CA VAL A 139 44.11 9.10 -7.62
C VAL A 139 45.62 9.24 -7.37
N LEU A 140 46.43 8.29 -7.82
CA LEU A 140 47.89 8.38 -7.71
C LEU A 140 48.49 9.48 -8.62
N ALA A 141 47.95 9.67 -9.83
CA ALA A 141 48.35 10.78 -10.70
C ALA A 141 48.03 12.14 -10.07
N ALA A 142 46.93 12.23 -9.28
CA ALA A 142 46.60 13.43 -8.50
C ALA A 142 47.66 13.69 -7.42
N VAL A 143 48.20 12.65 -6.74
CA VAL A 143 49.31 12.77 -5.80
C VAL A 143 50.54 13.37 -6.45
N ASP A 144 50.94 12.82 -7.61
CA ASP A 144 52.09 13.33 -8.36
C ASP A 144 51.84 14.77 -8.81
N GLY A 145 50.61 15.07 -9.29
CA GLY A 145 50.24 16.41 -9.72
C GLY A 145 50.28 17.45 -8.58
N LEU A 146 49.85 17.09 -7.40
CA LEU A 146 49.88 17.95 -6.19
C LEU A 146 51.36 18.26 -5.77
N ARG A 147 52.31 17.32 -5.98
CA ARG A 147 53.71 17.46 -5.60
C ARG A 147 54.59 18.05 -6.71
N ASP A 148 54.08 18.17 -7.94
CA ASP A 148 54.91 18.67 -9.06
C ASP A 148 55.09 20.20 -9.02
N GLU A 149 56.15 20.63 -8.38
CA GLU A 149 56.50 22.06 -8.22
C GLU A 149 56.76 22.80 -9.53
N ARG A 150 56.92 22.08 -10.66
CA ARG A 150 57.11 22.68 -11.98
C ARG A 150 55.79 23.18 -12.59
N ARG A 151 54.65 22.75 -12.02
CA ARG A 151 53.32 23.19 -12.45
C ARG A 151 52.87 24.45 -11.70
N PRO A 152 52.12 25.31 -12.37
CA PRO A 152 51.39 26.36 -11.65
C PRO A 152 50.56 25.80 -10.52
N VAL A 153 50.47 26.54 -9.40
CA VAL A 153 49.72 26.10 -8.20
C VAL A 153 48.26 25.75 -8.53
N ALA A 154 47.62 26.51 -9.43
CA ALA A 154 46.24 26.24 -9.88
C ALA A 154 46.12 24.88 -10.57
N ASP A 155 47.10 24.50 -11.40
CA ASP A 155 47.13 23.22 -12.11
C ASP A 155 47.39 22.05 -11.17
N ARG A 156 48.19 22.26 -10.12
CA ARG A 156 48.42 21.29 -9.04
C ARG A 156 47.13 20.98 -8.31
N LEU A 157 46.37 22.01 -7.92
CA LEU A 157 45.06 21.85 -7.30
C LEU A 157 44.06 21.18 -8.25
N ALA A 158 44.01 21.61 -9.53
CA ALA A 158 43.10 21.05 -10.53
C ALA A 158 43.30 19.54 -10.74
N ALA A 159 44.54 19.05 -10.65
CA ALA A 159 44.84 17.62 -10.77
C ALA A 159 44.10 16.79 -9.69
N ALA A 160 44.02 17.27 -8.48
CA ALA A 160 43.28 16.58 -7.37
C ALA A 160 41.76 16.77 -7.41
N LEU A 161 41.28 17.77 -8.15
CA LEU A 161 39.87 18.05 -8.35
C LEU A 161 39.30 17.49 -9.67
N ALA A 162 40.14 16.77 -10.43
CA ALA A 162 39.75 16.19 -11.71
C ALA A 162 38.50 15.28 -11.56
N PRO A 163 37.61 15.25 -12.56
CA PRO A 163 36.36 14.49 -12.48
C PRO A 163 36.57 12.99 -12.23
N ASP A 164 37.56 12.38 -12.82
CA ASP A 164 37.92 10.95 -12.65
C ASP A 164 38.44 10.63 -11.24
N VAL A 165 39.24 11.53 -10.66
CA VAL A 165 39.67 11.43 -9.24
C VAL A 165 38.51 11.57 -8.30
N THR A 166 37.64 12.53 -8.55
CA THR A 166 36.42 12.76 -7.73
C THR A 166 35.53 11.53 -7.81
N ALA A 167 35.23 11.03 -9.00
CA ALA A 167 34.39 9.87 -9.19
C ALA A 167 34.97 8.59 -8.55
N ALA A 168 36.27 8.39 -8.56
CA ALA A 168 36.91 7.27 -7.88
C ALA A 168 36.80 7.36 -6.37
N LEU A 169 36.97 8.56 -5.78
CA LEU A 169 36.88 8.78 -4.36
C LEU A 169 35.43 8.83 -3.83
N ASP A 170 34.47 9.18 -4.67
CA ASP A 170 33.05 9.09 -4.32
C ASP A 170 32.59 7.62 -4.23
N ARG A 171 33.14 6.74 -5.10
CA ARG A 171 32.89 5.31 -5.03
C ARG A 171 33.66 4.61 -3.91
N HIS A 172 34.88 5.05 -3.62
CA HIS A 172 35.79 4.47 -2.65
C HIS A 172 36.35 5.54 -1.70
N PRO A 173 35.48 6.13 -0.83
CA PRO A 173 35.88 7.23 0.03
C PRO A 173 36.90 6.81 1.10
N LEU A 174 37.80 7.74 1.46
CA LEU A 174 38.63 7.59 2.65
C LEU A 174 37.76 7.87 3.89
N ARG A 175 37.38 6.81 4.58
CA ARG A 175 36.44 6.89 5.73
C ARG A 175 37.22 6.83 7.05
N GLU A 176 37.08 7.87 7.87
CA GLU A 176 37.67 7.93 9.19
C GLU A 176 36.59 8.01 10.30
N LEU A 177 36.89 7.52 11.48
CA LEU A 177 36.01 7.58 12.66
C LEU A 177 34.61 7.00 12.40
N VAL A 178 34.54 5.91 11.65
CA VAL A 178 33.27 5.30 11.21
C VAL A 178 32.43 4.92 12.44
N THR A 179 31.18 5.38 12.42
CA THR A 179 30.13 4.96 13.35
C THR A 179 29.04 4.23 12.57
N SER A 180 28.59 3.09 13.06
CA SER A 180 27.47 2.36 12.52
C SER A 180 26.30 2.36 13.49
N SER A 181 25.10 2.58 13.02
CA SER A 181 23.89 2.41 13.82
C SER A 181 23.65 0.92 14.12
N ARG A 182 22.76 0.66 15.08
CA ARG A 182 22.19 -0.71 15.17
C ARG A 182 21.42 -1.04 13.89
N PRO A 183 21.37 -2.32 13.47
CA PRO A 183 20.53 -2.75 12.37
C PRO A 183 19.04 -2.50 12.69
N MET A 184 18.32 -1.88 11.76
CA MET A 184 16.88 -1.67 11.85
C MET A 184 16.17 -2.76 11.05
N PRO A 185 15.15 -3.41 11.61
CA PRO A 185 14.44 -4.49 10.93
C PRO A 185 13.56 -3.96 9.80
N LEU A 186 13.56 -4.69 8.67
CA LEU A 186 12.74 -4.43 7.50
C LEU A 186 12.08 -5.73 7.05
N GLN A 187 10.76 -5.72 6.90
CA GLN A 187 10.00 -6.80 6.30
C GLN A 187 9.69 -6.47 4.85
N VAL A 188 10.14 -7.31 3.93
CA VAL A 188 9.86 -7.19 2.50
C VAL A 188 8.90 -8.28 2.09
N ASP A 189 7.71 -7.88 1.62
CA ASP A 189 6.66 -8.79 1.21
C ASP A 189 6.60 -8.90 -0.32
N ARG A 190 5.83 -9.86 -0.83
CA ARG A 190 5.51 -9.95 -2.26
C ARG A 190 4.70 -8.74 -2.74
N GLU A 191 4.78 -8.38 -4.03
CA GLU A 191 4.13 -7.18 -4.58
C GLU A 191 2.63 -7.10 -4.25
N ARG A 192 1.92 -8.25 -4.20
CA ARG A 192 0.48 -8.29 -3.88
C ARG A 192 0.14 -7.72 -2.50
N ALA A 193 1.07 -7.63 -1.59
CA ALA A 193 0.88 -6.96 -0.30
C ALA A 193 0.66 -5.44 -0.42
N LEU A 194 1.06 -4.84 -1.55
CA LEU A 194 0.90 -3.40 -1.82
C LEU A 194 -0.03 -3.13 -3.01
N PHE A 195 0.01 -3.95 -4.06
CA PHE A 195 -0.69 -3.69 -5.32
C PHE A 195 -1.73 -4.76 -5.62
N GLY A 196 -2.97 -4.32 -5.92
CA GLY A 196 -4.04 -5.20 -6.35
C GLY A 196 -5.36 -4.49 -6.58
N SER A 197 -6.22 -5.13 -7.38
CA SER A 197 -7.60 -4.71 -7.62
C SER A 197 -8.51 -5.83 -7.14
N TRP A 198 -9.34 -5.55 -6.13
CA TRP A 198 -10.16 -6.52 -5.42
C TRP A 198 -11.62 -6.44 -5.83
N TYR A 199 -12.28 -7.58 -5.85
CA TYR A 199 -13.73 -7.67 -6.06
C TYR A 199 -14.35 -8.60 -5.02
N GLU A 200 -15.28 -8.08 -4.25
CA GLU A 200 -16.03 -8.84 -3.24
C GLU A 200 -17.35 -9.32 -3.83
N LEU A 201 -17.64 -10.62 -3.74
CA LEU A 201 -18.91 -11.21 -4.15
C LEU A 201 -19.41 -12.26 -3.16
N PHE A 202 -20.73 -12.37 -3.05
CA PHE A 202 -21.39 -13.41 -2.27
C PHE A 202 -21.69 -14.60 -3.20
N PRO A 203 -21.03 -15.76 -3.04
CA PRO A 203 -21.27 -16.91 -3.90
C PRO A 203 -22.73 -17.32 -3.95
N ARG A 204 -23.42 -17.18 -2.81
CA ARG A 204 -24.85 -17.52 -2.69
C ARG A 204 -25.79 -16.69 -3.56
N SER A 205 -25.36 -15.49 -4.01
CA SER A 205 -26.16 -14.65 -4.91
C SER A 205 -25.87 -14.91 -6.39
N GLU A 206 -24.67 -15.39 -6.72
CA GLU A 206 -24.29 -15.64 -8.12
C GLU A 206 -24.97 -16.90 -8.68
N GLY A 207 -25.89 -16.70 -9.60
CA GLY A 207 -26.75 -17.78 -10.13
C GLY A 207 -27.97 -18.11 -9.27
N ALA A 208 -28.21 -17.35 -8.19
CA ALA A 208 -29.40 -17.51 -7.36
C ALA A 208 -30.70 -17.21 -8.13
N ARG A 209 -31.78 -17.84 -7.71
CA ARG A 209 -33.14 -17.60 -8.23
C ARG A 209 -34.10 -17.30 -7.10
N VAL A 210 -34.63 -16.12 -7.11
CA VAL A 210 -35.62 -15.65 -6.14
C VAL A 210 -36.96 -15.46 -6.86
N THR A 211 -37.97 -16.22 -6.47
CA THR A 211 -39.34 -16.13 -6.99
C THR A 211 -40.30 -15.91 -5.84
N GLU A 212 -41.15 -14.91 -5.95
CA GLU A 212 -42.11 -14.58 -4.92
C GLU A 212 -42.98 -15.81 -4.55
N GLY A 213 -43.19 -16.04 -3.24
CA GLY A 213 -43.98 -17.15 -2.70
C GLY A 213 -43.35 -18.55 -2.84
N ARG A 214 -42.07 -18.65 -3.32
CA ARG A 214 -41.35 -19.92 -3.39
C ARG A 214 -40.06 -19.85 -2.57
N ARG A 215 -39.58 -21.04 -2.13
CA ARG A 215 -38.26 -21.14 -1.53
C ARG A 215 -37.21 -20.66 -2.55
N PRO A 216 -36.37 -19.69 -2.20
CA PRO A 216 -35.33 -19.23 -3.08
C PRO A 216 -34.29 -20.35 -3.31
N VAL A 217 -33.67 -20.35 -4.49
CA VAL A 217 -32.56 -21.26 -4.81
C VAL A 217 -31.27 -20.48 -4.69
N SER A 218 -30.40 -20.92 -3.80
CA SER A 218 -29.08 -20.31 -3.60
C SER A 218 -28.20 -20.48 -4.84
N GLY A 219 -27.33 -19.51 -5.10
CA GLY A 219 -26.15 -19.74 -5.88
C GLY A 219 -25.17 -20.65 -5.15
N THR A 220 -24.20 -21.18 -5.87
CA THR A 220 -23.21 -22.12 -5.38
C THR A 220 -21.79 -21.65 -5.73
N LEU A 221 -20.76 -22.29 -5.18
CA LEU A 221 -19.38 -22.04 -5.58
C LEU A 221 -19.15 -22.31 -7.07
N ARG A 222 -19.87 -23.31 -7.64
CA ARG A 222 -19.83 -23.60 -9.09
C ARG A 222 -20.43 -22.45 -9.92
N THR A 223 -21.60 -21.97 -9.57
CA THR A 223 -22.22 -20.85 -10.29
C THR A 223 -21.46 -19.55 -10.10
N ALA A 224 -20.86 -19.32 -8.92
CA ALA A 224 -19.99 -18.18 -8.67
C ALA A 224 -18.69 -18.25 -9.51
N ALA A 225 -18.16 -19.45 -9.79
CA ALA A 225 -17.01 -19.63 -10.67
C ALA A 225 -17.27 -19.17 -12.11
N GLU A 226 -18.52 -19.20 -12.57
CA GLU A 226 -18.92 -18.71 -13.89
C GLU A 226 -18.80 -17.17 -14.01
N ARG A 227 -18.77 -16.43 -12.89
CA ARG A 227 -18.56 -14.98 -12.86
C ARG A 227 -17.09 -14.59 -13.05
N LEU A 228 -16.13 -15.45 -12.65
CA LEU A 228 -14.70 -15.15 -12.64
C LEU A 228 -14.12 -14.69 -13.99
N PRO A 229 -14.48 -15.24 -15.15
CA PRO A 229 -13.97 -14.75 -16.44
C PRO A 229 -14.29 -13.28 -16.69
N ALA A 230 -15.49 -12.82 -16.33
CA ALA A 230 -15.88 -11.42 -16.50
C ALA A 230 -15.10 -10.50 -15.55
N LEU A 231 -14.84 -10.93 -14.31
CA LEU A 231 -14.03 -10.20 -13.34
C LEU A 231 -12.57 -10.10 -13.79
N ALA A 232 -12.01 -11.19 -14.30
CA ALA A 232 -10.66 -11.20 -14.86
C ALA A 232 -10.54 -10.27 -16.09
N ALA A 233 -11.54 -10.26 -16.96
CA ALA A 233 -11.62 -9.35 -18.12
C ALA A 233 -11.72 -7.87 -17.69
N ALA A 234 -12.44 -7.60 -16.59
CA ALA A 234 -12.49 -6.29 -15.96
C ALA A 234 -11.18 -5.92 -15.21
N GLY A 235 -10.22 -6.84 -15.15
CA GLY A 235 -8.88 -6.58 -14.63
C GLY A 235 -8.75 -6.68 -13.13
N PHE A 236 -9.63 -7.38 -12.44
CA PHE A 236 -9.46 -7.68 -11.02
C PHE A 236 -8.38 -8.75 -10.80
N ASP A 237 -7.64 -8.62 -9.72
CA ASP A 237 -6.54 -9.50 -9.33
C ASP A 237 -6.93 -10.46 -8.21
N VAL A 238 -7.86 -10.02 -7.35
CA VAL A 238 -8.30 -10.75 -6.17
C VAL A 238 -9.82 -10.81 -6.14
N VAL A 239 -10.37 -12.02 -5.98
CA VAL A 239 -11.78 -12.22 -5.66
C VAL A 239 -11.90 -12.52 -4.17
N TYR A 240 -12.65 -11.68 -3.46
CA TYR A 240 -12.88 -11.82 -2.04
C TYR A 240 -14.27 -12.41 -1.78
N LEU A 241 -14.31 -13.49 -0.98
CA LEU A 241 -15.50 -14.18 -0.56
C LEU A 241 -15.80 -13.87 0.91
N PRO A 242 -16.97 -13.29 1.25
CA PRO A 242 -17.49 -13.33 2.61
C PRO A 242 -17.52 -14.74 3.17
N PRO A 243 -17.74 -14.95 4.49
CA PRO A 243 -17.71 -16.30 5.06
C PRO A 243 -18.57 -17.29 4.28
N ILE A 244 -17.97 -18.43 3.91
CA ILE A 244 -18.62 -19.51 3.14
C ILE A 244 -19.06 -20.68 4.03
N HIS A 245 -19.00 -20.49 5.34
CA HIS A 245 -19.23 -21.50 6.38
C HIS A 245 -20.71 -21.71 6.66
N PRO A 246 -21.09 -22.82 7.31
CA PRO A 246 -22.45 -23.03 7.82
C PRO A 246 -22.90 -21.85 8.68
N ILE A 247 -24.17 -21.48 8.56
CA ILE A 247 -24.78 -20.34 9.26
C ILE A 247 -25.72 -20.87 10.35
N GLY A 248 -25.62 -20.29 11.56
CA GLY A 248 -26.49 -20.66 12.68
C GLY A 248 -27.97 -20.43 12.41
N THR A 249 -28.82 -21.14 13.11
CA THR A 249 -30.28 -21.02 13.07
C THR A 249 -30.82 -20.22 14.24
N ALA A 250 -30.17 -20.31 15.42
CA ALA A 250 -30.55 -19.57 16.59
C ALA A 250 -30.36 -18.07 16.40
N PHE A 251 -31.42 -17.31 16.67
CA PHE A 251 -31.48 -15.85 16.49
C PHE A 251 -31.10 -15.37 15.07
N ARG A 252 -31.28 -16.23 14.08
CA ARG A 252 -31.00 -15.90 12.67
C ARG A 252 -31.70 -14.59 12.27
N LYS A 253 -30.98 -13.75 11.58
CA LYS A 253 -31.48 -12.48 11.05
C LYS A 253 -32.27 -12.70 9.77
N GLY A 254 -33.37 -11.96 9.62
CA GLY A 254 -34.14 -11.88 8.38
C GLY A 254 -33.71 -10.69 7.50
N PRO A 255 -34.41 -10.47 6.37
CA PRO A 255 -34.13 -9.38 5.43
C PRO A 255 -34.00 -8.03 6.11
N ASN A 256 -33.07 -7.20 5.61
CA ASN A 256 -32.79 -5.87 6.16
C ASN A 256 -32.48 -5.87 7.68
N ASN A 257 -31.83 -6.94 8.18
CA ASN A 257 -31.42 -7.08 9.58
C ASN A 257 -32.59 -7.18 10.56
N THR A 258 -33.71 -7.72 10.15
CA THR A 258 -34.85 -7.97 11.09
C THR A 258 -34.47 -9.02 12.13
N LEU A 259 -35.04 -8.92 13.34
CA LEU A 259 -34.65 -9.73 14.50
C LEU A 259 -35.13 -11.20 14.42
N SER A 260 -36.07 -11.51 13.54
CA SER A 260 -36.54 -12.85 13.31
C SER A 260 -36.56 -13.20 11.85
N ALA A 261 -35.97 -14.35 11.54
CA ALA A 261 -35.96 -14.89 10.20
C ALA A 261 -37.24 -15.69 9.91
N GLY A 262 -37.74 -15.59 8.68
CA GLY A 262 -38.71 -16.51 8.13
C GLY A 262 -38.05 -17.86 7.76
N PRO A 263 -38.89 -18.85 7.38
CA PRO A 263 -38.42 -20.23 7.14
C PRO A 263 -37.48 -20.38 5.95
N PHE A 264 -37.39 -19.36 5.11
CA PHE A 264 -36.53 -19.34 3.90
C PHE A 264 -35.43 -18.29 3.95
N ASP A 265 -35.28 -17.58 5.05
CA ASP A 265 -34.26 -16.56 5.20
C ASP A 265 -32.89 -17.20 5.43
N VAL A 266 -31.91 -16.74 4.67
CA VAL A 266 -30.56 -17.34 4.64
C VAL A 266 -29.66 -16.91 5.81
N GLY A 267 -30.01 -15.84 6.53
CA GLY A 267 -29.21 -15.30 7.62
C GLY A 267 -27.92 -14.63 7.18
N SER A 268 -27.15 -14.20 8.17
CA SER A 268 -25.86 -13.54 7.97
C SER A 268 -24.73 -14.58 7.86
N PRO A 269 -23.84 -14.50 6.83
CA PRO A 269 -22.67 -15.37 6.73
C PRO A 269 -21.71 -15.23 7.90
N TRP A 270 -21.71 -14.10 8.59
CA TRP A 270 -20.85 -13.85 9.75
C TRP A 270 -21.35 -14.50 11.04
N ALA A 271 -22.57 -15.06 11.04
CA ALA A 271 -23.07 -15.91 12.13
C ALA A 271 -22.61 -17.37 11.89
N ILE A 272 -21.30 -17.60 12.00
CA ILE A 272 -20.63 -18.83 11.60
C ILE A 272 -20.95 -19.99 12.55
N GLY A 273 -21.30 -21.13 11.97
CA GLY A 273 -21.42 -22.43 12.63
C GLY A 273 -22.86 -22.91 12.79
N SER A 274 -23.05 -24.21 12.55
CA SER A 274 -24.27 -24.96 12.77
C SER A 274 -23.94 -26.42 13.03
N ALA A 275 -24.93 -27.30 13.06
CA ALA A 275 -24.72 -28.74 13.08
C ALA A 275 -23.91 -29.28 11.89
N ASP A 276 -23.85 -28.51 10.79
CA ASP A 276 -23.09 -28.87 9.57
C ASP A 276 -21.61 -28.51 9.66
N GLY A 277 -21.16 -27.87 10.75
CA GLY A 277 -19.76 -27.54 11.00
C GLY A 277 -19.50 -26.07 11.34
N GLY A 278 -18.22 -25.73 11.45
CA GLY A 278 -17.72 -24.41 11.84
C GLY A 278 -16.86 -23.74 10.75
N HIS A 279 -15.75 -23.13 11.20
CA HIS A 279 -14.85 -22.31 10.35
C HIS A 279 -14.05 -23.10 9.31
N ASP A 280 -14.04 -24.40 9.35
CA ASP A 280 -13.39 -25.30 8.40
C ASP A 280 -14.39 -26.13 7.56
N ALA A 281 -15.67 -25.74 7.57
CA ALA A 281 -16.73 -26.34 6.78
C ALA A 281 -17.30 -25.36 5.76
N ILE A 282 -17.91 -25.90 4.69
CA ILE A 282 -18.62 -25.13 3.67
C ILE A 282 -20.13 -25.24 3.91
N HIS A 283 -20.83 -24.12 3.76
CA HIS A 283 -22.31 -24.11 3.84
C HIS A 283 -22.90 -25.08 2.82
N PRO A 284 -23.81 -26.00 3.22
CA PRO A 284 -24.35 -27.03 2.31
C PRO A 284 -24.98 -26.46 1.01
N ASP A 285 -25.64 -25.30 1.08
CA ASP A 285 -26.20 -24.66 -0.11
C ASP A 285 -25.16 -24.12 -1.09
N LEU A 286 -23.90 -23.91 -0.67
CA LEU A 286 -22.80 -23.47 -1.51
C LEU A 286 -22.10 -24.63 -2.23
N GLY A 287 -22.24 -25.84 -1.74
CA GLY A 287 -21.62 -27.06 -2.30
C GLY A 287 -20.64 -27.74 -1.35
N THR A 288 -19.63 -28.35 -1.91
CA THR A 288 -18.65 -29.19 -1.21
C THR A 288 -17.27 -28.54 -1.20
N LEU A 289 -16.32 -29.16 -0.48
CA LEU A 289 -14.91 -28.76 -0.49
C LEU A 289 -14.30 -28.90 -1.90
N GLU A 290 -14.72 -29.91 -2.68
CA GLU A 290 -14.32 -30.06 -4.08
C GLU A 290 -14.82 -28.92 -4.96
N ASP A 291 -16.01 -28.37 -4.68
CA ASP A 291 -16.54 -27.18 -5.37
C ASP A 291 -15.74 -25.93 -5.03
N PHE A 292 -15.26 -25.83 -3.81
CA PHE A 292 -14.34 -24.75 -3.40
C PHE A 292 -12.98 -24.90 -4.09
N ASP A 293 -12.40 -26.09 -4.12
CA ASP A 293 -11.14 -26.36 -4.82
C ASP A 293 -11.25 -26.02 -6.31
N HIS A 294 -12.39 -26.35 -6.92
CA HIS A 294 -12.69 -25.96 -8.31
C HIS A 294 -12.73 -24.43 -8.47
N PHE A 295 -13.40 -23.70 -7.56
CA PHE A 295 -13.47 -22.25 -7.61
C PHE A 295 -12.05 -21.63 -7.51
N VAL A 296 -11.23 -22.10 -6.58
CA VAL A 296 -9.84 -21.65 -6.41
C VAL A 296 -8.99 -21.97 -7.64
N ALA A 297 -9.13 -23.18 -8.20
CA ALA A 297 -8.42 -23.57 -9.42
C ALA A 297 -8.82 -22.68 -10.61
N ARG A 298 -10.12 -22.40 -10.76
CA ARG A 298 -10.63 -21.52 -11.80
C ARG A 298 -10.14 -20.09 -11.68
N ALA A 299 -10.10 -19.54 -10.45
CA ALA A 299 -9.51 -18.22 -10.18
C ALA A 299 -8.02 -18.18 -10.59
N ARG A 300 -7.26 -19.22 -10.22
CA ARG A 300 -5.84 -19.34 -10.56
C ARG A 300 -5.58 -19.41 -12.07
N GLU A 301 -6.39 -20.17 -12.82
CA GLU A 301 -6.32 -20.22 -14.30
C GLU A 301 -6.48 -18.83 -14.92
N LEU A 302 -7.32 -17.99 -14.31
CA LEU A 302 -7.58 -16.62 -14.73
C LEU A 302 -6.57 -15.61 -14.12
N ARG A 303 -5.52 -16.11 -13.43
CA ARG A 303 -4.49 -15.31 -12.73
C ARG A 303 -5.06 -14.41 -11.64
N MET A 304 -6.13 -14.86 -11.01
CA MET A 304 -6.73 -14.23 -9.83
C MET A 304 -6.37 -15.04 -8.58
N GLU A 305 -6.27 -14.35 -7.46
CA GLU A 305 -6.14 -14.97 -6.13
C GLU A 305 -7.48 -14.90 -5.40
N VAL A 306 -7.74 -15.93 -4.58
CA VAL A 306 -8.92 -15.95 -3.70
C VAL A 306 -8.54 -15.39 -2.35
N ALA A 307 -9.27 -14.38 -1.89
CA ALA A 307 -9.26 -13.92 -0.51
C ALA A 307 -10.50 -14.50 0.20
N LEU A 308 -10.28 -15.14 1.35
CA LEU A 308 -11.35 -15.70 2.17
C LEU A 308 -11.54 -14.85 3.43
N ASP A 309 -12.79 -14.59 3.81
CA ASP A 309 -13.10 -13.94 5.08
C ASP A 309 -12.71 -14.84 6.25
N PHE A 310 -12.11 -14.24 7.26
CA PHE A 310 -11.81 -14.88 8.52
C PHE A 310 -12.42 -14.06 9.67
N ALA A 311 -13.61 -14.48 10.09
CA ALA A 311 -14.36 -13.86 11.18
C ALA A 311 -14.28 -14.74 12.43
N LEU A 312 -13.43 -14.38 13.38
CA LEU A 312 -13.24 -15.14 14.62
C LEU A 312 -14.36 -14.82 15.64
N GLN A 313 -15.51 -15.39 15.40
CA GLN A 313 -16.74 -15.32 16.17
C GLN A 313 -17.65 -16.49 15.79
N CYS A 314 -18.64 -16.81 16.61
CA CYS A 314 -19.47 -18.00 16.44
C CYS A 314 -20.96 -17.64 16.48
N SER A 315 -21.78 -18.41 15.75
CA SER A 315 -23.20 -18.46 16.06
C SER A 315 -23.43 -19.22 17.38
N PRO A 316 -24.61 -19.09 18.01
CA PRO A 316 -24.96 -19.92 19.17
C PRO A 316 -24.94 -21.44 18.90
N ASP A 317 -25.09 -21.85 17.63
CA ASP A 317 -25.13 -23.26 17.22
C ASP A 317 -23.77 -23.80 16.79
N HIS A 318 -22.69 -23.01 16.92
CA HIS A 318 -21.34 -23.43 16.52
C HIS A 318 -20.85 -24.59 17.41
N PRO A 319 -20.20 -25.63 16.85
CA PRO A 319 -19.65 -26.75 17.65
C PRO A 319 -18.78 -26.31 18.84
N TRP A 320 -17.98 -25.27 18.70
CA TRP A 320 -17.14 -24.75 19.79
C TRP A 320 -17.93 -24.28 21.02
N VAL A 321 -19.20 -23.90 20.88
CA VAL A 321 -20.03 -23.45 22.04
C VAL A 321 -20.21 -24.60 23.02
N THR A 322 -20.31 -25.85 22.54
CA THR A 322 -20.43 -27.05 23.35
C THR A 322 -19.11 -27.75 23.66
N GLU A 323 -18.17 -27.73 22.71
CA GLU A 323 -16.87 -28.39 22.83
C GLU A 323 -15.86 -27.58 23.65
N HIS A 324 -15.94 -26.24 23.57
CA HIS A 324 -15.03 -25.28 24.20
C HIS A 324 -15.80 -24.15 24.92
N PRO A 325 -16.65 -24.46 25.92
CA PRO A 325 -17.43 -23.44 26.61
C PRO A 325 -16.56 -22.37 27.29
N GLU A 326 -15.29 -22.69 27.60
CA GLU A 326 -14.30 -21.75 28.12
C GLU A 326 -13.93 -20.63 27.15
N TRP A 327 -14.19 -20.78 25.84
CA TRP A 327 -13.94 -19.76 24.82
C TRP A 327 -15.02 -18.70 24.75
N PHE A 328 -16.04 -18.77 25.62
CA PHE A 328 -17.16 -17.82 25.61
C PHE A 328 -17.39 -17.18 26.97
N HIS A 329 -17.81 -15.92 26.95
CA HIS A 329 -18.19 -15.22 28.17
C HIS A 329 -19.59 -15.62 28.63
N GLN A 330 -19.72 -16.08 29.87
CA GLN A 330 -21.00 -16.32 30.51
C GLN A 330 -21.47 -15.09 31.30
N ARG A 331 -22.76 -14.79 31.20
CA ARG A 331 -23.42 -13.76 31.99
C ARG A 331 -23.78 -14.30 33.39
N ALA A 332 -24.20 -13.40 34.27
CA ALA A 332 -24.59 -13.75 35.65
C ALA A 332 -25.78 -14.73 35.73
N ASP A 333 -26.63 -14.77 34.72
CA ASP A 333 -27.74 -15.69 34.57
C ASP A 333 -27.38 -17.04 33.93
N GLY A 334 -26.09 -17.25 33.62
CA GLY A 334 -25.58 -18.47 32.99
C GLY A 334 -25.71 -18.51 31.46
N THR A 335 -26.31 -17.48 30.82
CA THR A 335 -26.37 -17.38 29.37
C THR A 335 -25.01 -16.93 28.79
N VAL A 336 -24.73 -17.31 27.54
CA VAL A 336 -23.56 -16.83 26.83
C VAL A 336 -23.78 -15.38 26.37
N ALA A 337 -22.77 -14.54 26.52
CA ALA A 337 -22.82 -13.17 26.05
C ALA A 337 -22.79 -13.13 24.51
N TYR A 338 -23.71 -12.40 23.90
CA TYR A 338 -23.72 -12.12 22.47
C TYR A 338 -22.96 -10.82 22.16
N ALA A 339 -22.61 -10.62 20.89
CA ALA A 339 -21.95 -9.40 20.43
C ALA A 339 -22.91 -8.21 20.53
N GLU A 340 -22.44 -7.11 21.10
CA GLU A 340 -23.22 -5.87 21.18
C GLU A 340 -22.30 -4.63 21.12
N ASN A 341 -22.86 -3.56 20.55
CA ASN A 341 -22.32 -2.21 20.64
C ASN A 341 -23.55 -1.31 20.91
N PRO A 342 -23.91 -1.12 22.19
CA PRO A 342 -25.18 -0.51 22.56
C PRO A 342 -25.45 0.81 21.83
N PRO A 343 -26.69 1.00 21.31
CA PRO A 343 -27.85 0.14 21.43
C PRO A 343 -27.96 -1.04 20.46
N LYS A 344 -26.96 -1.23 19.55
CA LYS A 344 -26.95 -2.34 18.58
C LYS A 344 -26.68 -3.68 19.26
N LYS A 345 -27.45 -4.73 18.89
CA LYS A 345 -27.34 -6.10 19.41
C LYS A 345 -27.25 -7.09 18.25
N TYR A 346 -26.34 -8.05 18.37
CA TYR A 346 -26.10 -9.11 17.38
C TYR A 346 -26.25 -10.46 18.09
N GLN A 347 -27.52 -10.86 18.40
CA GLN A 347 -27.81 -12.06 19.19
C GLN A 347 -27.42 -13.35 18.46
N ASP A 348 -27.26 -13.31 17.16
CA ASP A 348 -26.79 -14.38 16.29
C ASP A 348 -25.28 -14.58 16.32
N ILE A 349 -24.52 -13.78 17.11
CA ILE A 349 -23.07 -13.81 17.18
C ILE A 349 -22.60 -13.85 18.64
N TYR A 350 -21.80 -14.86 18.97
CA TYR A 350 -21.07 -15.00 20.23
C TYR A 350 -19.61 -14.61 20.02
N PRO A 351 -19.10 -13.54 20.67
CA PRO A 351 -17.68 -13.17 20.62
C PRO A 351 -16.83 -14.14 21.43
N ILE A 352 -15.58 -14.29 21.03
CA ILE A 352 -14.61 -15.18 21.69
C ILE A 352 -14.00 -14.52 22.92
N ALA A 353 -13.82 -15.29 24.00
CA ALA A 353 -13.18 -14.92 25.27
C ALA A 353 -11.71 -15.35 25.28
N PHE A 354 -10.78 -14.48 24.91
CA PHE A 354 -9.38 -14.80 24.71
C PHE A 354 -8.58 -15.10 26.00
N ASP A 355 -9.04 -14.60 27.14
CA ASP A 355 -8.24 -14.62 28.38
C ASP A 355 -8.25 -15.97 29.11
N ARG A 356 -9.17 -16.88 28.76
CA ARG A 356 -9.32 -18.16 29.45
C ARG A 356 -8.47 -19.28 28.85
N ASP A 357 -8.33 -19.32 27.52
CA ASP A 357 -7.50 -20.27 26.80
C ASP A 357 -6.84 -19.62 25.59
N PHE A 358 -5.96 -18.66 25.85
CA PHE A 358 -5.23 -17.93 24.80
C PHE A 358 -4.46 -18.87 23.86
N HIS A 359 -3.75 -19.83 24.40
CA HIS A 359 -2.93 -20.74 23.60
C HIS A 359 -3.75 -21.76 22.80
N GLY A 360 -4.87 -22.23 23.33
CA GLY A 360 -5.82 -23.07 22.59
C GLY A 360 -6.40 -22.33 21.39
N LEU A 361 -6.85 -21.09 21.61
CA LEU A 361 -7.37 -20.25 20.53
C LEU A 361 -6.34 -19.90 19.46
N VAL A 362 -5.07 -19.67 19.84
CA VAL A 362 -3.99 -19.49 18.86
C VAL A 362 -3.82 -20.74 18.01
N ARG A 363 -3.70 -21.92 18.62
CA ARG A 363 -3.53 -23.20 17.90
C ARG A 363 -4.70 -23.48 16.96
N GLU A 364 -5.93 -23.27 17.43
CA GLU A 364 -7.11 -23.53 16.62
C GLU A 364 -7.25 -22.54 15.47
N THR A 365 -7.00 -21.27 15.72
CA THR A 365 -6.95 -20.25 14.64
C THR A 365 -5.92 -20.61 13.57
N GLU A 366 -4.71 -20.98 13.99
CA GLU A 366 -3.68 -21.42 13.04
C GLU A 366 -4.08 -22.69 12.29
N ARG A 367 -4.75 -23.64 12.95
CA ARG A 367 -5.25 -24.86 12.31
C ARG A 367 -6.25 -24.54 11.21
N VAL A 368 -7.23 -23.68 11.50
CA VAL A 368 -8.25 -23.25 10.52
C VAL A 368 -7.60 -22.52 9.35
N LEU A 369 -6.70 -21.54 9.62
CA LEU A 369 -5.99 -20.83 8.56
C LEU A 369 -5.20 -21.80 7.68
N ARG A 370 -4.45 -22.75 8.26
CA ARG A 370 -3.66 -23.76 7.53
C ARG A 370 -4.55 -24.70 6.72
N PHE A 371 -5.73 -25.04 7.23
CA PHE A 371 -6.71 -25.82 6.47
C PHE A 371 -7.05 -25.11 5.16
N TRP A 372 -7.46 -23.86 5.19
CA TRP A 372 -7.78 -23.11 3.98
C TRP A 372 -6.56 -22.85 3.09
N MET A 373 -5.39 -22.69 3.68
CA MET A 373 -4.13 -22.59 2.93
C MET A 373 -3.82 -23.88 2.15
N ALA A 374 -4.13 -25.05 2.71
CA ALA A 374 -4.00 -26.34 2.02
C ALA A 374 -4.95 -26.43 0.81
N HIS A 375 -6.09 -25.75 0.84
CA HIS A 375 -7.04 -25.59 -0.26
C HIS A 375 -6.75 -24.37 -1.17
N GLY A 376 -5.54 -23.82 -1.09
CA GLY A 376 -5.03 -22.82 -2.04
C GLY A 376 -5.30 -21.35 -1.69
N VAL A 377 -5.90 -21.06 -0.54
CA VAL A 377 -6.07 -19.68 -0.07
C VAL A 377 -4.72 -19.09 0.33
N ARG A 378 -4.43 -17.88 -0.14
CA ARG A 378 -3.20 -17.14 0.18
C ARG A 378 -3.47 -15.73 0.69
N ILE A 379 -4.72 -15.35 0.82
CA ILE A 379 -5.14 -14.05 1.31
C ILE A 379 -6.32 -14.24 2.26
N PHE A 380 -6.27 -13.64 3.43
CA PHE A 380 -7.37 -13.60 4.38
C PHE A 380 -7.78 -12.15 4.67
N ARG A 381 -9.06 -11.85 4.51
CA ARG A 381 -9.65 -10.63 5.05
C ARG A 381 -10.15 -10.94 6.44
N VAL A 382 -9.64 -10.25 7.43
CA VAL A 382 -9.98 -10.49 8.83
C VAL A 382 -11.04 -9.54 9.31
N ASP A 383 -12.17 -10.09 9.72
CA ASP A 383 -13.33 -9.38 10.23
C ASP A 383 -13.07 -8.78 11.62
N ASN A 384 -13.26 -7.48 11.75
CA ASN A 384 -13.17 -6.74 13.02
C ASN A 384 -11.97 -7.16 13.91
N PRO A 385 -10.71 -7.17 13.43
CA PRO A 385 -9.57 -7.58 14.25
C PRO A 385 -9.33 -6.69 15.47
N HIS A 386 -9.83 -5.45 15.43
CA HIS A 386 -9.72 -4.49 16.52
C HIS A 386 -10.58 -4.84 17.76
N THR A 387 -11.47 -5.81 17.64
CA THR A 387 -12.27 -6.35 18.75
C THR A 387 -11.61 -7.52 19.45
N LYS A 388 -10.42 -7.93 19.03
CA LYS A 388 -9.64 -9.03 19.56
C LYS A 388 -8.31 -8.50 20.11
N PRO A 389 -7.63 -9.20 21.06
CA PRO A 389 -6.36 -8.72 21.62
C PRO A 389 -5.27 -8.56 20.56
N VAL A 390 -4.56 -7.43 20.57
CA VAL A 390 -3.46 -7.18 19.62
C VAL A 390 -2.36 -8.25 19.74
N VAL A 391 -2.04 -8.70 20.95
CA VAL A 391 -1.03 -9.74 21.21
C VAL A 391 -1.43 -11.08 20.57
N PHE A 392 -2.73 -11.35 20.46
CA PHE A 392 -3.22 -12.54 19.75
C PHE A 392 -2.87 -12.46 18.25
N TRP A 393 -3.18 -11.35 17.61
CA TRP A 393 -2.82 -11.15 16.20
C TRP A 393 -1.31 -11.15 15.96
N GLU A 394 -0.55 -10.48 16.82
CA GLU A 394 0.92 -10.49 16.71
C GLU A 394 1.47 -11.93 16.72
N LYS A 395 0.92 -12.78 17.59
CA LYS A 395 1.33 -14.20 17.68
C LYS A 395 0.92 -14.98 16.43
N VAL A 396 -0.35 -14.96 16.06
CA VAL A 396 -0.90 -15.72 14.91
C VAL A 396 -0.25 -15.29 13.60
N LEU A 397 -0.22 -13.97 13.33
CA LEU A 397 0.36 -13.45 12.09
C LEU A 397 1.86 -13.74 12.01
N GLY A 398 2.58 -13.60 13.13
CA GLY A 398 4.02 -13.91 13.19
C GLY A 398 4.33 -15.37 12.93
N ASP A 399 3.53 -16.31 13.47
CA ASP A 399 3.71 -17.73 13.28
C ASP A 399 3.37 -18.18 11.86
N ILE A 400 2.28 -17.67 11.29
CA ILE A 400 1.93 -17.94 9.89
C ILE A 400 2.98 -17.35 8.94
N HIS A 401 3.37 -16.09 9.14
CA HIS A 401 4.35 -15.44 8.26
C HIS A 401 5.72 -16.14 8.25
N ARG A 402 6.15 -16.70 9.39
CA ARG A 402 7.40 -17.44 9.49
C ARG A 402 7.40 -18.72 8.64
N THR A 403 6.25 -19.38 8.50
CA THR A 403 6.10 -20.65 7.76
C THR A 403 5.53 -20.49 6.37
N HIS A 404 4.77 -19.43 6.12
CA HIS A 404 4.07 -19.13 4.87
C HIS A 404 4.16 -17.61 4.55
N PRO A 405 5.35 -17.11 4.17
CA PRO A 405 5.58 -15.69 3.96
C PRO A 405 4.83 -15.10 2.75
N ASP A 406 4.23 -15.96 1.93
CA ASP A 406 3.39 -15.58 0.79
C ASP A 406 1.93 -15.33 1.15
N VAL A 407 1.51 -15.67 2.39
CA VAL A 407 0.14 -15.46 2.87
C VAL A 407 -0.04 -14.02 3.36
N LEU A 408 -1.12 -13.37 2.93
CA LEU A 408 -1.43 -11.99 3.24
C LEU A 408 -2.67 -11.87 4.11
N PHE A 409 -2.69 -10.86 4.95
CA PHE A 409 -3.81 -10.54 5.82
C PHE A 409 -4.24 -9.08 5.63
N LEU A 410 -5.52 -8.87 5.33
CA LEU A 410 -6.19 -7.58 5.25
C LEU A 410 -7.04 -7.37 6.51
N ALA A 411 -6.79 -6.30 7.25
CA ALA A 411 -7.57 -5.95 8.43
C ALA A 411 -8.81 -5.13 8.06
N GLU A 412 -10.00 -5.57 8.44
CA GLU A 412 -11.16 -4.70 8.47
C GLU A 412 -11.21 -4.01 9.84
N ALA A 413 -10.58 -2.85 9.93
CA ALA A 413 -10.39 -2.17 11.21
C ALA A 413 -10.86 -0.72 11.15
N PHE A 414 -12.17 -0.51 11.07
CA PHE A 414 -12.78 0.83 11.20
C PHE A 414 -12.80 1.25 12.68
N THR A 415 -11.65 1.69 13.16
CA THR A 415 -11.40 1.99 14.56
C THR A 415 -10.51 3.23 14.71
N ARG A 416 -10.17 3.58 15.94
CA ARG A 416 -9.30 4.74 16.23
C ARG A 416 -7.90 4.55 15.66
N PRO A 417 -7.19 5.63 15.26
CA PRO A 417 -5.88 5.56 14.62
C PRO A 417 -4.84 4.72 15.38
N ALA A 418 -4.79 4.83 16.71
CA ALA A 418 -3.85 4.06 17.52
C ALA A 418 -4.00 2.54 17.32
N MET A 419 -5.25 2.04 17.32
CA MET A 419 -5.53 0.62 17.12
C MET A 419 -5.24 0.20 15.68
N MET A 420 -5.70 0.97 14.69
CA MET A 420 -5.48 0.68 13.26
C MET A 420 -3.98 0.62 12.93
N ASN A 421 -3.21 1.60 13.38
CA ASN A 421 -1.76 1.65 13.17
C ASN A 421 -1.04 0.50 13.89
N THR A 422 -1.49 0.13 15.09
CA THR A 422 -0.91 -0.99 15.83
C THR A 422 -1.16 -2.31 15.11
N LEU A 423 -2.37 -2.56 14.60
CA LEU A 423 -2.67 -3.75 13.78
C LEU A 423 -1.77 -3.82 12.55
N GLY A 424 -1.57 -2.70 11.86
CA GLY A 424 -0.58 -2.62 10.78
C GLY A 424 0.82 -3.01 11.26
N ALA A 425 1.29 -2.44 12.36
CA ALA A 425 2.64 -2.67 12.87
C ALA A 425 2.88 -4.12 13.37
N VAL A 426 1.86 -4.82 13.89
CA VAL A 426 2.01 -6.20 14.41
C VAL A 426 1.95 -7.29 13.34
N GLY A 427 1.60 -6.97 12.09
CA GLY A 427 1.72 -7.96 11.01
C GLY A 427 0.63 -7.95 9.94
N PHE A 428 -0.46 -7.21 10.09
CA PHE A 428 -1.42 -7.09 8.99
C PHE A 428 -0.76 -6.43 7.78
N HIS A 429 -0.90 -7.04 6.61
CA HIS A 429 -0.26 -6.58 5.37
C HIS A 429 -0.96 -5.38 4.76
N GLN A 430 -2.29 -5.33 4.89
CA GLN A 430 -3.15 -4.27 4.39
C GLN A 430 -4.23 -3.94 5.43
N SER A 431 -4.85 -2.76 5.31
CA SER A 431 -5.98 -2.35 6.13
C SER A 431 -7.02 -1.61 5.29
N TYR A 432 -8.31 -1.83 5.61
CA TYR A 432 -9.34 -0.85 5.28
C TYR A 432 -8.99 0.49 5.92
N THR A 433 -9.56 1.57 5.41
CA THR A 433 -9.12 2.93 5.74
C THR A 433 -10.30 3.87 5.91
N TYR A 434 -10.04 5.10 6.33
CA TYR A 434 -11.07 6.15 6.40
C TYR A 434 -11.41 6.77 5.02
N PHE A 435 -10.85 6.29 3.93
CA PHE A 435 -11.11 6.79 2.57
C PHE A 435 -12.60 6.94 2.30
N THR A 436 -13.44 5.98 2.71
CA THR A 436 -14.89 6.01 2.53
C THR A 436 -15.52 7.33 2.99
N TRP A 437 -15.05 7.87 4.13
CA TRP A 437 -15.58 9.11 4.75
C TRP A 437 -14.75 10.36 4.47
N ARG A 438 -13.78 10.31 3.56
CA ARG A 438 -13.00 11.45 3.11
C ARG A 438 -13.49 11.87 1.73
N ASN A 439 -14.23 12.98 1.65
CA ASN A 439 -14.91 13.41 0.43
C ASN A 439 -14.52 14.82 -0.03
N THR A 440 -14.01 15.64 0.86
CA THR A 440 -13.50 16.98 0.50
C THR A 440 -12.04 16.94 0.07
N LYS A 441 -11.61 17.94 -0.70
CA LYS A 441 -10.22 18.10 -1.14
C LYS A 441 -9.25 18.10 0.05
N GLN A 442 -9.56 18.86 1.11
CA GLN A 442 -8.70 18.95 2.29
C GLN A 442 -8.59 17.61 3.01
N GLU A 443 -9.72 16.95 3.29
CA GLU A 443 -9.71 15.63 3.97
C GLU A 443 -8.92 14.58 3.19
N LEU A 444 -9.08 14.53 1.87
CA LEU A 444 -8.34 13.60 1.01
C LEU A 444 -6.84 13.94 1.01
N THR A 445 -6.50 15.21 0.86
CA THR A 445 -5.10 15.65 0.82
C THR A 445 -4.38 15.32 2.13
N ASP A 446 -4.97 15.68 3.28
CA ASP A 446 -4.37 15.43 4.59
C ASP A 446 -4.20 13.94 4.85
N TYR A 447 -5.26 13.17 4.63
CA TYR A 447 -5.25 11.75 4.89
C TYR A 447 -4.29 10.97 3.98
N LEU A 448 -4.25 11.30 2.69
CA LEU A 448 -3.35 10.65 1.75
C LEU A 448 -1.89 11.09 1.93
N THR A 449 -1.64 12.31 2.40
CA THR A 449 -0.30 12.76 2.77
C THR A 449 0.22 11.95 3.97
N GLU A 450 -0.62 11.70 4.98
CA GLU A 450 -0.30 10.81 6.10
C GLU A 450 0.01 9.38 5.62
N LEU A 451 -0.88 8.79 4.81
CA LEU A 451 -0.75 7.41 4.33
C LEU A 451 0.46 7.20 3.42
N ALA A 452 0.78 8.14 2.55
CA ALA A 452 1.92 8.08 1.63
C ALA A 452 3.24 8.48 2.30
N GLY A 453 3.18 9.17 3.44
CA GLY A 453 4.30 9.59 4.27
C GLY A 453 4.78 8.49 5.23
N ASP A 454 4.93 8.87 6.48
CA ASP A 454 5.47 7.99 7.52
C ASP A 454 4.65 6.70 7.71
N ALA A 455 3.31 6.79 7.60
CA ALA A 455 2.42 5.64 7.78
C ALA A 455 2.68 4.50 6.77
N ALA A 456 3.19 4.80 5.59
CA ALA A 456 3.57 3.79 4.59
C ALA A 456 4.62 2.78 5.10
N ALA A 457 5.33 3.11 6.17
CA ALA A 457 6.32 2.22 6.78
C ALA A 457 5.70 1.08 7.60
N TRP A 458 4.44 1.16 8.00
CA TRP A 458 3.77 0.11 8.79
C TRP A 458 2.36 -0.24 8.31
N MET A 459 1.68 0.65 7.56
CA MET A 459 0.32 0.44 7.07
C MET A 459 0.26 0.59 5.56
N ARG A 460 -0.42 -0.34 4.88
CA ARG A 460 -0.71 -0.27 3.44
C ARG A 460 -2.23 -0.20 3.27
N PRO A 461 -2.75 0.86 2.62
CA PRO A 461 -4.18 1.04 2.44
C PRO A 461 -4.75 0.08 1.39
N ASN A 462 -5.97 -0.40 1.63
CA ASN A 462 -6.84 -0.98 0.62
C ASN A 462 -8.11 -0.11 0.54
N PHE A 463 -8.29 0.60 -0.56
CA PHE A 463 -9.39 1.54 -0.74
C PHE A 463 -10.63 0.84 -1.31
N PHE A 464 -11.42 0.20 -0.45
CA PHE A 464 -12.74 -0.21 -0.84
C PHE A 464 -13.64 1.00 -1.04
N VAL A 465 -14.29 1.08 -2.21
CA VAL A 465 -15.21 2.18 -2.55
C VAL A 465 -16.59 2.01 -1.90
N ASN A 466 -16.94 0.79 -1.59
CA ASN A 466 -18.13 0.38 -0.82
C ASN A 466 -17.86 -0.98 -0.16
N THR A 467 -18.69 -1.34 0.82
CA THR A 467 -18.70 -2.68 1.43
C THR A 467 -20.16 -3.12 1.63
N PRO A 468 -20.45 -4.39 1.97
CA PRO A 468 -21.82 -4.80 2.29
C PRO A 468 -22.45 -4.04 3.45
N ASP A 469 -21.64 -3.41 4.31
CA ASP A 469 -22.04 -2.64 5.48
C ASP A 469 -22.05 -1.13 5.26
N ILE A 470 -21.38 -0.65 4.19
CA ILE A 470 -21.10 0.77 4.04
C ILE A 470 -21.42 1.24 2.62
N LEU A 471 -22.58 1.87 2.51
CA LEU A 471 -22.98 2.73 1.41
C LEU A 471 -22.96 4.18 1.91
N HIS A 472 -21.84 4.86 1.70
CA HIS A 472 -21.66 6.22 2.22
C HIS A 472 -22.62 7.24 1.58
N ALA A 473 -23.02 8.29 2.35
CA ALA A 473 -23.97 9.32 1.90
C ALA A 473 -23.61 9.94 0.54
N HIS A 474 -22.31 10.18 0.28
CA HIS A 474 -21.85 10.72 -1.00
C HIS A 474 -22.25 9.84 -2.21
N LEU A 475 -22.25 8.51 -2.06
CA LEU A 475 -22.70 7.58 -3.10
C LEU A 475 -24.23 7.53 -3.17
N GLN A 476 -24.93 7.61 -2.02
CA GLN A 476 -26.41 7.60 -1.97
C GLN A 476 -26.99 8.79 -2.74
N GLU A 477 -26.38 9.96 -2.59
CA GLU A 477 -26.90 11.25 -3.08
C GLU A 477 -26.33 11.65 -4.44
N GLY A 478 -25.06 11.31 -4.71
CA GLY A 478 -24.31 11.78 -5.90
C GLY A 478 -24.57 10.98 -7.16
N GLY A 479 -25.31 9.87 -7.11
CA GLY A 479 -25.62 9.06 -8.28
C GLY A 479 -24.38 8.57 -9.04
N ARG A 480 -24.55 8.18 -10.32
CA ARG A 480 -23.48 7.64 -11.16
C ARG A 480 -22.18 8.48 -11.18
N PRO A 481 -22.20 9.82 -11.26
CA PRO A 481 -20.95 10.60 -11.24
C PRO A 481 -20.14 10.44 -9.96
N ALA A 482 -20.78 10.28 -8.79
CA ALA A 482 -20.10 10.00 -7.54
C ALA A 482 -19.39 8.63 -7.57
N PHE A 483 -20.06 7.58 -8.09
CA PHE A 483 -19.44 6.27 -8.27
C PHE A 483 -18.23 6.34 -9.23
N GLU A 484 -18.35 7.04 -10.33
CA GLU A 484 -17.25 7.21 -11.29
C GLU A 484 -16.07 7.97 -10.67
N ALA A 485 -16.31 9.10 -10.01
CA ALA A 485 -15.27 9.89 -9.35
C ALA A 485 -14.57 9.10 -8.22
N ARG A 486 -15.33 8.38 -7.39
CA ARG A 486 -14.78 7.57 -6.29
C ARG A 486 -13.96 6.39 -6.82
N ALA A 487 -14.37 5.76 -7.92
CA ALA A 487 -13.58 4.73 -8.58
C ALA A 487 -12.24 5.26 -9.09
N VAL A 488 -12.23 6.44 -9.74
CA VAL A 488 -10.99 7.09 -10.20
C VAL A 488 -10.08 7.41 -9.01
N LEU A 489 -10.62 8.04 -7.96
CA LEU A 489 -9.86 8.36 -6.74
C LEU A 489 -9.25 7.12 -6.11
N ALA A 490 -10.04 6.07 -5.84
CA ALA A 490 -9.56 4.85 -5.20
C ALA A 490 -8.48 4.16 -6.02
N ALA A 491 -8.72 4.03 -7.35
CA ALA A 491 -7.83 3.32 -8.26
C ALA A 491 -6.51 4.04 -8.54
N THR A 492 -6.44 5.36 -8.37
CA THR A 492 -5.24 6.15 -8.70
C THR A 492 -4.50 6.71 -7.48
N LEU A 493 -5.18 6.95 -6.36
CA LEU A 493 -4.54 7.36 -5.09
C LEU A 493 -3.86 6.18 -4.39
N SER A 494 -4.56 5.03 -4.30
CA SER A 494 -4.04 3.85 -3.61
C SER A 494 -3.52 2.79 -4.60
N PRO A 495 -2.41 2.11 -4.28
CA PRO A 495 -1.96 0.96 -5.06
C PRO A 495 -2.86 -0.27 -4.88
N THR A 496 -3.66 -0.35 -3.83
CA THR A 496 -4.69 -1.38 -3.65
C THR A 496 -6.05 -0.74 -3.47
N TRP A 497 -7.04 -1.23 -4.21
CA TRP A 497 -8.42 -0.81 -4.11
C TRP A 497 -9.38 -1.97 -4.27
N GLY A 498 -10.63 -1.82 -3.81
CA GLY A 498 -11.62 -2.86 -3.85
C GLY A 498 -13.02 -2.35 -4.19
N VAL A 499 -13.82 -3.25 -4.74
CA VAL A 499 -15.21 -3.05 -5.13
C VAL A 499 -16.05 -4.18 -4.54
N TYR A 500 -17.14 -3.87 -3.86
CA TYR A 500 -18.18 -4.82 -3.53
C TYR A 500 -19.22 -4.86 -4.67
N ALA A 501 -19.67 -6.05 -5.05
CA ALA A 501 -20.62 -6.32 -6.12
C ALA A 501 -21.88 -5.43 -6.05
N GLY A 502 -22.26 -4.87 -7.20
CA GLY A 502 -23.34 -3.88 -7.32
C GLY A 502 -22.86 -2.43 -7.38
N TYR A 503 -21.62 -2.16 -7.00
CA TYR A 503 -21.00 -0.85 -7.21
C TYR A 503 -20.98 -0.48 -8.70
N GLU A 504 -20.61 -1.42 -9.55
CA GLU A 504 -20.58 -1.22 -10.99
C GLU A 504 -21.96 -0.94 -11.62
N LEU A 505 -23.02 -1.25 -10.89
CA LEU A 505 -24.41 -0.91 -11.24
C LEU A 505 -24.88 0.40 -10.60
N CYS A 506 -24.03 1.08 -9.86
CA CYS A 506 -24.34 2.27 -9.09
C CYS A 506 -25.51 2.05 -8.11
N GLU A 507 -25.56 0.88 -7.46
CA GLU A 507 -26.56 0.58 -6.43
C GLU A 507 -26.39 1.52 -5.25
N ASN A 508 -27.36 2.42 -5.01
CA ASN A 508 -27.21 3.54 -4.09
C ASN A 508 -28.36 3.70 -3.09
N THR A 509 -29.20 2.68 -2.92
CA THR A 509 -30.38 2.80 -2.07
C THR A 509 -30.07 2.31 -0.66
N PRO A 510 -30.11 3.18 0.37
CA PRO A 510 -29.95 2.77 1.75
C PRO A 510 -31.22 2.11 2.30
N VAL A 511 -31.10 1.31 3.36
CA VAL A 511 -32.24 0.67 4.03
C VAL A 511 -33.21 1.69 4.60
N ARG A 512 -32.73 2.87 4.98
CA ARG A 512 -33.48 4.05 5.45
C ARG A 512 -32.60 5.29 5.36
N ALA A 513 -33.21 6.44 5.36
CA ALA A 513 -32.50 7.71 5.39
C ALA A 513 -31.51 7.78 6.58
N GLY A 514 -30.30 8.25 6.33
CA GLY A 514 -29.23 8.37 7.32
C GLY A 514 -28.56 7.04 7.72
N SER A 515 -28.91 5.92 7.08
CA SER A 515 -28.22 4.63 7.23
C SER A 515 -27.17 4.46 6.14
N GLU A 516 -26.05 3.85 6.47
CA GLU A 516 -25.04 3.40 5.51
C GLU A 516 -25.29 1.96 5.03
N GLU A 517 -26.28 1.25 5.57
CA GLU A 517 -26.61 -0.10 5.16
C GLU A 517 -27.48 -0.09 3.89
N TYR A 518 -27.18 -1.01 2.96
CA TYR A 518 -27.94 -1.18 1.74
C TYR A 518 -29.36 -1.71 2.00
N LEU A 519 -30.35 -1.20 1.26
CA LEU A 519 -31.65 -1.84 1.16
C LEU A 519 -31.49 -3.22 0.47
N ASN A 520 -32.08 -4.24 1.06
CA ASN A 520 -32.00 -5.63 0.60
C ASN A 520 -30.54 -6.13 0.51
N SER A 521 -29.77 -5.84 1.58
CA SER A 521 -28.36 -6.22 1.69
C SER A 521 -28.14 -7.73 1.54
N GLU A 522 -27.13 -8.13 0.80
CA GLU A 522 -26.67 -9.52 0.64
C GLU A 522 -26.20 -10.16 1.96
N LYS A 523 -25.94 -9.34 2.99
CA LYS A 523 -25.66 -9.86 4.33
C LYS A 523 -26.81 -10.71 4.88
N TYR A 524 -28.06 -10.43 4.47
CA TYR A 524 -29.25 -11.05 5.05
C TYR A 524 -30.14 -11.76 4.04
N GLN A 525 -29.89 -11.58 2.74
CA GLN A 525 -30.71 -12.19 1.69
C GLN A 525 -29.94 -12.47 0.40
N LEU A 526 -30.52 -13.28 -0.49
CA LEU A 526 -29.96 -13.47 -1.82
C LEU A 526 -30.30 -12.28 -2.71
N ARG A 527 -29.31 -11.81 -3.48
CA ARG A 527 -29.47 -10.67 -4.40
C ARG A 527 -28.92 -11.02 -5.79
N PRO A 528 -29.68 -11.81 -6.59
CA PRO A 528 -29.27 -12.09 -7.95
C PRO A 528 -29.28 -10.81 -8.80
N ARG A 529 -28.26 -10.63 -9.64
CA ARG A 529 -28.12 -9.50 -10.56
C ARG A 529 -28.03 -10.01 -11.99
N ASP A 530 -28.75 -9.34 -12.91
CA ASP A 530 -28.62 -9.60 -14.35
C ASP A 530 -27.53 -8.72 -14.95
N TRP A 531 -26.28 -9.20 -14.80
CA TRP A 531 -25.10 -8.52 -15.29
C TRP A 531 -25.14 -8.29 -16.81
N ALA A 532 -25.62 -9.27 -17.57
CA ALA A 532 -25.69 -9.21 -19.02
C ALA A 532 -26.72 -8.16 -19.48
N ALA A 533 -27.88 -8.08 -18.84
CA ALA A 533 -28.86 -7.04 -19.16
C ALA A 533 -28.32 -5.65 -18.82
N ALA A 534 -27.69 -5.48 -17.67
CA ALA A 534 -27.10 -4.21 -17.28
C ALA A 534 -26.03 -3.71 -18.27
N GLU A 535 -25.21 -4.62 -18.78
CA GLU A 535 -24.20 -4.29 -19.79
C GLU A 535 -24.84 -3.90 -21.12
N ARG A 536 -25.80 -4.69 -21.64
CA ARG A 536 -26.52 -4.37 -22.89
C ARG A 536 -27.24 -3.02 -22.83
N GLU A 537 -27.76 -2.65 -21.68
CA GLU A 537 -28.52 -1.42 -21.46
C GLU A 537 -27.65 -0.21 -21.07
N GLY A 538 -26.33 -0.39 -20.96
CA GLY A 538 -25.40 0.67 -20.57
C GLY A 538 -25.55 1.16 -19.13
N ARG A 539 -26.21 0.36 -18.27
CA ARG A 539 -26.47 0.70 -16.85
C ARG A 539 -25.30 0.37 -15.92
N THR A 540 -24.12 0.09 -16.47
CA THR A 540 -22.95 -0.27 -15.68
C THR A 540 -21.78 0.68 -15.93
N ILE A 541 -20.92 0.86 -14.91
CA ILE A 541 -19.63 1.51 -15.02
C ILE A 541 -18.47 0.51 -15.15
N THR A 542 -18.74 -0.78 -15.38
CA THR A 542 -17.71 -1.81 -15.60
C THR A 542 -16.68 -1.41 -16.66
N PRO A 543 -17.02 -0.75 -17.79
CA PRO A 543 -16.01 -0.29 -18.76
C PRO A 543 -15.00 0.69 -18.19
N LEU A 544 -15.43 1.61 -17.29
CA LEU A 544 -14.54 2.54 -16.59
C LEU A 544 -13.62 1.77 -15.62
N ILE A 545 -14.19 0.88 -14.79
CA ILE A 545 -13.44 0.04 -13.85
C ILE A 545 -12.38 -0.77 -14.58
N ALA A 546 -12.75 -1.44 -15.68
CA ALA A 546 -11.83 -2.21 -16.49
C ALA A 546 -10.70 -1.35 -17.08
N ARG A 547 -11.01 -0.12 -17.50
CA ARG A 547 -10.02 0.85 -17.98
C ARG A 547 -9.06 1.24 -16.87
N LEU A 548 -9.55 1.60 -15.69
CA LEU A 548 -8.74 1.94 -14.52
C LEU A 548 -7.81 0.78 -14.11
N ASN A 549 -8.32 -0.45 -14.06
CA ASN A 549 -7.51 -1.62 -13.74
C ASN A 549 -6.41 -1.88 -14.78
N ARG A 550 -6.69 -1.69 -16.08
CA ARG A 550 -5.66 -1.77 -17.13
C ARG A 550 -4.60 -0.67 -16.98
N LEU A 551 -5.00 0.57 -16.68
CA LEU A 551 -4.07 1.68 -16.45
C LEU A 551 -3.13 1.39 -15.30
N ARG A 552 -3.65 0.90 -14.18
CA ARG A 552 -2.86 0.53 -12.98
C ARG A 552 -1.79 -0.51 -13.30
N ARG A 553 -2.11 -1.49 -14.17
CA ARG A 553 -1.16 -2.50 -14.62
C ARG A 553 -0.14 -1.95 -15.62
N ARG A 554 -0.52 -0.98 -16.45
CA ARG A 554 0.33 -0.37 -17.47
C ARG A 554 1.32 0.64 -16.89
N HIS A 555 0.93 1.40 -15.87
CA HIS A 555 1.72 2.48 -15.30
C HIS A 555 2.32 2.09 -13.94
N PRO A 556 3.64 1.80 -13.87
CA PRO A 556 4.33 1.49 -12.61
C PRO A 556 4.11 2.56 -11.52
N ALA A 557 3.97 3.83 -11.91
CA ALA A 557 3.67 4.92 -10.99
C ALA A 557 2.42 4.68 -10.13
N LEU A 558 1.37 4.05 -10.69
CA LEU A 558 0.12 3.76 -9.97
C LEU A 558 0.21 2.55 -9.03
N ARG A 559 1.32 1.79 -9.08
CA ARG A 559 1.54 0.62 -8.22
C ARG A 559 2.24 0.96 -6.91
N ARG A 560 2.60 2.21 -6.67
CA ARG A 560 3.34 2.68 -5.50
C ARG A 560 2.48 3.63 -4.67
N LEU A 561 2.78 3.72 -3.36
CA LEU A 561 2.07 4.60 -2.43
C LEU A 561 2.87 5.87 -2.13
N ARG A 562 4.17 5.71 -1.82
CA ARG A 562 5.05 6.78 -1.34
C ARG A 562 5.38 7.85 -2.37
N ASN A 563 5.05 7.61 -3.63
CA ASN A 563 5.29 8.50 -4.76
C ASN A 563 4.12 9.47 -5.05
N LEU A 564 3.13 9.56 -4.16
CA LEU A 564 2.00 10.47 -4.29
C LEU A 564 2.43 11.90 -3.98
N ARG A 565 2.06 12.85 -4.86
CA ARG A 565 2.28 14.29 -4.68
C ARG A 565 1.02 15.05 -5.06
N PHE A 566 0.59 15.95 -4.18
CA PHE A 566 -0.54 16.84 -4.47
C PHE A 566 -0.07 18.13 -5.16
N HIS A 567 -0.94 18.69 -6.01
CA HIS A 567 -0.71 19.93 -6.73
C HIS A 567 -1.83 20.92 -6.42
N HIS A 568 -1.64 22.17 -6.81
CA HIS A 568 -2.62 23.23 -6.56
C HIS A 568 -3.73 23.23 -7.62
N ALA A 569 -4.96 23.48 -7.20
CA ALA A 569 -6.08 23.92 -8.03
C ALA A 569 -6.80 25.04 -7.30
N ASP A 570 -7.20 26.08 -8.02
CA ASP A 570 -7.88 27.29 -7.50
C ASP A 570 -9.37 27.05 -7.17
N ASN A 571 -9.83 25.81 -7.25
CA ASN A 571 -11.20 25.39 -6.92
C ASN A 571 -11.17 24.24 -5.88
N ASP A 572 -11.90 24.38 -4.78
CA ASP A 572 -11.94 23.41 -3.69
C ASP A 572 -12.71 22.13 -4.05
N SER A 573 -13.53 22.17 -5.09
CA SER A 573 -14.18 20.97 -5.64
C SER A 573 -13.31 20.19 -6.63
N VAL A 574 -12.09 20.65 -6.91
CA VAL A 574 -11.16 19.96 -7.83
C VAL A 574 -9.89 19.58 -7.10
N ILE A 575 -9.60 18.27 -7.06
CA ILE A 575 -8.37 17.71 -6.49
C ILE A 575 -7.41 17.31 -7.60
N VAL A 576 -6.12 17.61 -7.40
CA VAL A 576 -5.05 17.30 -8.35
C VAL A 576 -3.88 16.65 -7.66
N TYR A 577 -3.40 15.57 -8.22
CA TYR A 577 -2.23 14.86 -7.71
C TYR A 577 -1.49 14.13 -8.83
N SER A 578 -0.24 13.79 -8.56
CA SER A 578 0.58 13.00 -9.45
C SER A 578 1.23 11.82 -8.73
N LYS A 579 1.63 10.85 -9.52
CA LYS A 579 2.49 9.73 -9.13
C LYS A 579 3.57 9.53 -10.19
N ARG A 580 4.82 9.35 -9.76
CA ARG A 580 5.94 9.10 -10.66
C ARG A 580 6.77 7.92 -10.18
N ALA A 581 7.18 7.05 -11.12
CA ALA A 581 8.12 5.95 -10.88
C ALA A 581 8.95 5.73 -12.14
N GLY A 582 10.23 6.11 -12.09
CA GLY A 582 11.09 6.16 -13.28
C GLY A 582 10.50 7.08 -14.35
N ASP A 583 10.35 6.54 -15.56
CA ASP A 583 9.76 7.27 -16.70
C ASP A 583 8.22 7.28 -16.70
N SER A 584 7.60 6.53 -15.83
CA SER A 584 6.13 6.53 -15.70
C SER A 584 5.69 7.69 -14.81
N CYS A 585 4.93 8.62 -15.37
CA CYS A 585 4.33 9.73 -14.65
C CYS A 585 2.85 9.84 -15.02
N VAL A 586 1.99 9.92 -14.01
CA VAL A 586 0.54 10.08 -14.15
C VAL A 586 0.08 11.24 -13.29
N VAL A 587 -0.63 12.18 -13.90
CA VAL A 587 -1.34 13.27 -13.23
C VAL A 587 -2.83 12.99 -13.27
N THR A 588 -3.49 13.07 -12.12
CA THR A 588 -4.94 12.85 -12.02
C THR A 588 -5.61 14.11 -11.51
N VAL A 589 -6.71 14.50 -12.17
CA VAL A 589 -7.56 15.61 -11.79
C VAL A 589 -8.98 15.10 -11.65
N VAL A 590 -9.64 15.36 -10.52
CA VAL A 590 -10.98 14.84 -10.25
C VAL A 590 -11.89 15.95 -9.74
N ASN A 591 -13.08 16.03 -10.33
CA ASN A 591 -14.19 16.80 -9.79
C ASN A 591 -14.81 16.04 -8.64
N LEU A 592 -14.83 16.62 -7.44
CA LEU A 592 -15.40 16.07 -6.21
C LEU A 592 -16.90 16.36 -6.05
N ASP A 593 -17.45 17.28 -6.86
CA ASP A 593 -18.87 17.62 -6.88
C ASP A 593 -19.60 16.76 -7.93
N PRO A 594 -20.43 15.80 -7.54
CA PRO A 594 -21.12 14.93 -8.48
C PRO A 594 -22.28 15.59 -9.22
N HIS A 595 -22.67 16.81 -8.84
CA HIS A 595 -23.89 17.48 -9.33
C HIS A 595 -23.59 18.58 -10.33
N HIS A 596 -22.44 19.27 -10.20
CA HIS A 596 -22.14 20.45 -10.99
C HIS A 596 -20.83 20.33 -11.77
N THR A 597 -20.81 20.94 -12.95
CA THR A 597 -19.56 21.16 -13.69
C THR A 597 -18.63 22.03 -12.87
N GLN A 598 -17.38 21.61 -12.73
CA GLN A 598 -16.35 22.37 -12.05
C GLN A 598 -15.25 22.75 -13.03
N GLU A 599 -14.81 24.00 -12.92
CA GLU A 599 -13.71 24.56 -13.70
C GLU A 599 -12.59 24.97 -12.74
N ALA A 600 -11.35 24.78 -13.14
CA ALA A 600 -10.19 25.16 -12.33
C ALA A 600 -8.96 25.46 -13.18
N THR A 601 -8.10 26.31 -12.66
CA THR A 601 -6.70 26.39 -13.06
C THR A 601 -5.88 25.47 -12.17
N VAL A 602 -5.24 24.48 -12.80
CA VAL A 602 -4.36 23.52 -12.16
C VAL A 602 -2.92 24.00 -12.28
N SER A 603 -2.22 24.18 -11.15
CA SER A 603 -0.81 24.57 -11.11
C SER A 603 0.05 23.39 -10.65
N LEU A 604 0.88 22.85 -11.55
CA LEU A 604 1.73 21.70 -11.31
C LEU A 604 3.09 22.08 -10.71
N ASN A 605 3.56 21.30 -9.77
CA ASN A 605 4.95 21.35 -9.34
C ASN A 605 5.79 20.54 -10.35
N MET A 606 6.36 21.21 -11.35
CA MET A 606 7.04 20.60 -12.49
C MET A 606 8.23 19.72 -12.09
N PRO A 607 9.10 20.09 -11.13
CA PRO A 607 10.20 19.24 -10.64
C PRO A 607 9.73 17.90 -10.08
N GLU A 608 8.58 17.84 -9.40
CA GLU A 608 8.01 16.55 -8.90
C GLU A 608 7.61 15.61 -10.05
N LEU A 609 7.31 16.15 -11.22
CA LEU A 609 7.05 15.41 -12.44
C LEU A 609 8.34 15.06 -13.22
N GLY A 610 9.48 15.61 -12.81
CA GLY A 610 10.78 15.47 -13.47
C GLY A 610 10.92 16.40 -14.68
N LEU A 611 10.27 17.54 -14.65
CA LEU A 611 10.25 18.54 -15.70
C LEU A 611 10.81 19.88 -15.18
N GLU A 612 11.36 20.68 -16.09
CA GLU A 612 11.75 22.06 -15.77
C GLU A 612 10.51 22.98 -15.67
N TRP A 613 10.61 24.06 -14.90
CA TRP A 613 9.48 24.97 -14.66
C TRP A 613 8.85 25.59 -15.92
N HIS A 614 9.63 25.70 -16.99
CA HIS A 614 9.20 26.32 -18.26
C HIS A 614 8.78 25.30 -19.31
N GLU A 615 8.90 24.00 -19.02
CA GLU A 615 8.54 22.96 -19.98
C GLU A 615 7.04 22.84 -20.18
N SER A 616 6.66 22.51 -21.41
CA SER A 616 5.32 22.08 -21.77
C SER A 616 5.43 20.77 -22.55
N VAL A 617 4.69 19.77 -22.10
CA VAL A 617 4.82 18.40 -22.61
C VAL A 617 3.47 17.87 -23.10
N PRO A 618 3.48 16.96 -24.09
CA PRO A 618 2.26 16.28 -24.49
C PRO A 618 1.80 15.33 -23.39
N VAL A 619 0.54 15.42 -23.01
CA VAL A 619 -0.13 14.54 -22.06
C VAL A 619 -1.31 13.86 -22.74
N ARG A 620 -1.48 12.57 -22.46
CA ARG A 620 -2.63 11.81 -22.96
C ARG A 620 -3.61 11.53 -21.83
N ASP A 621 -4.86 11.90 -22.02
CA ASP A 621 -5.93 11.47 -21.14
C ASP A 621 -6.27 10.00 -21.42
N GLU A 622 -5.99 9.17 -20.47
CA GLU A 622 -6.20 7.72 -20.56
C GLU A 622 -7.69 7.33 -20.44
N LEU A 623 -8.55 8.24 -19.98
CA LEU A 623 -9.99 8.01 -19.91
C LEU A 623 -10.69 8.29 -21.25
N THR A 624 -10.26 9.33 -21.96
CA THR A 624 -10.88 9.73 -23.25
C THR A 624 -10.05 9.31 -24.46
N GLY A 625 -8.74 9.23 -24.29
CA GLY A 625 -7.77 9.00 -25.36
C GLY A 625 -7.29 10.30 -26.03
N GLU A 626 -7.80 11.45 -25.64
CA GLU A 626 -7.40 12.76 -26.12
C GLU A 626 -5.98 13.13 -25.68
N THR A 627 -5.34 14.02 -26.46
CA THR A 627 -3.98 14.51 -26.14
C THR A 627 -3.99 16.00 -26.01
N TYR A 628 -3.35 16.50 -24.96
CA TYR A 628 -3.21 17.91 -24.66
C TYR A 628 -1.73 18.28 -24.55
N HIS A 629 -1.44 19.58 -24.46
CA HIS A 629 -0.13 20.09 -24.06
C HIS A 629 -0.28 20.78 -22.71
N TRP A 630 0.42 20.27 -21.70
CA TRP A 630 0.36 20.79 -20.34
C TRP A 630 1.73 21.34 -19.92
N GLY A 631 1.71 22.53 -19.35
CA GLY A 631 2.83 23.15 -18.67
C GLY A 631 2.54 23.28 -17.18
N ARG A 632 3.08 24.35 -16.57
CA ARG A 632 2.87 24.64 -15.17
C ARG A 632 1.40 24.89 -14.83
N ASP A 633 0.74 25.79 -15.57
CA ASP A 633 -0.64 26.22 -15.31
C ASP A 633 -1.56 25.78 -16.46
N ASN A 634 -2.65 25.07 -16.11
CA ASN A 634 -3.52 24.43 -17.10
C ASN A 634 -4.99 24.59 -16.68
N TYR A 635 -5.83 25.02 -17.62
CA TYR A 635 -7.26 25.08 -17.39
C TYR A 635 -7.91 23.70 -17.59
N VAL A 636 -8.82 23.35 -16.70
CA VAL A 636 -9.65 22.14 -16.79
C VAL A 636 -11.13 22.48 -16.61
N ARG A 637 -11.98 21.71 -17.27
CA ARG A 637 -13.44 21.72 -17.10
C ARG A 637 -13.93 20.29 -17.01
N LEU A 638 -14.51 19.91 -15.89
CA LEU A 638 -14.93 18.55 -15.56
C LEU A 638 -16.43 18.49 -15.36
N GLU A 639 -17.13 17.86 -16.30
CA GLU A 639 -18.59 17.78 -16.33
C GLU A 639 -19.08 16.40 -15.84
N PRO A 640 -19.88 16.33 -14.77
CA PRO A 640 -20.51 15.09 -14.34
C PRO A 640 -21.63 14.67 -15.34
N GLY A 641 -21.81 13.36 -15.55
CA GLY A 641 -22.99 12.82 -16.22
C GLY A 641 -22.96 12.78 -17.76
N ARG A 642 -21.85 13.11 -18.42
CA ARG A 642 -21.72 13.03 -19.90
C ARG A 642 -21.24 11.69 -20.45
N GLY A 643 -21.32 10.59 -19.68
CA GLY A 643 -20.86 9.27 -20.14
C GLY A 643 -19.32 9.08 -20.07
N VAL A 644 -18.61 10.11 -19.57
CA VAL A 644 -17.19 10.08 -19.21
C VAL A 644 -17.09 10.42 -17.73
N ALA A 645 -16.18 9.77 -17.02
CA ALA A 645 -15.95 10.08 -15.61
C ALA A 645 -15.59 11.58 -15.44
N PRO A 646 -16.05 12.25 -14.37
CA PRO A 646 -15.74 13.66 -14.12
C PRO A 646 -14.28 13.85 -13.66
N ALA A 647 -13.35 13.39 -14.47
CA ALA A 647 -11.93 13.32 -14.16
C ALA A 647 -11.07 13.27 -15.42
N HIS A 648 -9.80 13.67 -15.28
CA HIS A 648 -8.71 13.34 -16.21
C HIS A 648 -7.70 12.43 -15.52
N VAL A 649 -7.20 11.43 -16.24
CA VAL A 649 -6.05 10.61 -15.84
C VAL A 649 -5.01 10.73 -16.96
N LEU A 650 -4.06 11.62 -16.75
CA LEU A 650 -3.12 12.07 -17.76
C LEU A 650 -1.79 11.33 -17.63
N SER A 651 -1.41 10.59 -18.66
CA SER A 651 -0.06 10.02 -18.75
C SER A 651 0.87 10.99 -19.47
N LEU A 652 1.98 11.32 -18.84
CA LEU A 652 3.05 12.12 -19.43
C LEU A 652 3.95 11.18 -20.26
N ARG A 653 4.26 11.60 -21.48
CA ARG A 653 5.32 10.96 -22.27
C ARG A 653 6.57 11.80 -22.09
N PRO A 654 7.70 11.22 -21.59
CA PRO A 654 8.96 11.92 -21.64
C PRO A 654 9.27 12.27 -23.09
N SER A 655 9.70 13.49 -23.34
CA SER A 655 10.30 13.86 -24.63
C SER A 655 11.45 12.88 -24.84
N SER A 656 11.43 12.10 -25.93
CA SER A 656 12.61 11.36 -26.33
C SER A 656 13.76 12.35 -26.42
N PRO A 657 14.95 12.09 -25.85
CA PRO A 657 16.07 12.99 -26.05
C PRO A 657 16.25 13.17 -27.55
N ILE A 658 16.25 14.44 -27.97
CA ILE A 658 16.50 14.82 -29.37
C ILE A 658 17.77 14.11 -29.77
N GLY A 659 17.64 13.16 -30.70
CA GLY A 659 18.72 12.32 -31.15
C GLY A 659 19.91 13.18 -31.56
N GLY A 660 21.06 12.93 -30.96
CA GLY A 660 22.32 13.45 -31.44
C GLY A 660 22.44 13.08 -32.93
N SER A 661 22.60 14.07 -33.77
CA SER A 661 22.84 13.91 -35.16
C SER A 661 24.01 12.94 -35.35
N PRO A 662 23.96 11.98 -36.27
CA PRO A 662 25.12 11.20 -36.62
C PRO A 662 26.11 12.13 -37.28
N THR A 663 27.22 12.41 -36.63
CA THR A 663 28.38 13.01 -37.29
C THR A 663 28.91 11.96 -38.24
N THR A 664 28.82 12.24 -39.51
CA THR A 664 29.53 11.61 -40.63
C THR A 664 31.03 11.68 -40.45
#